data_bcf8fdfe27624f5483ae48f6cada9f2d
#
_entry.id   bcf8fdfe27624f5483ae48f6cada9f2d
#
_cell.length_a   1.000
_cell.length_b   1.000
_cell.length_c   1.000
_cell.angle_alpha   90.00
_cell.angle_beta   90.00
_cell.angle_gamma   90.00
#
_symmetry.space_group_name_H-M   'P 1'
#
loop_
_entity.id
_entity.type
_entity.pdbx_description
1 polymer ?
#
loop_
_entity_poly.entity_id
_entity_poly.type
_entity_poly.pdbx_seq_one_letter_code
_entity_poly.pdbx_strand_id
1 'polypeptide(L)'
;MKKIMYGKRFIALLTGMVLTFLSLPLYTGSAKEESTVRQVNNIVLFAQFDSLEDKNFMESSTDTVQTMCNDDTTYRSLSKYVDTISYGQMQVTSYFPQLEDDVIIPYVLQQERSSYTDSTQYAMEMLQNISIPKDIPLDGNQDGYIDNIVCVVDGKTETFGDPLWSKAFYLTGLEINGCLVGSVNLHSGYTLIGSTLFNGIGTLCHEFLHSMGYPDLYRRDQESGNPVGLWDIMASPSIFLQYPLAYQRYAVSGWMDAGTITQDGTYTLYPASASSGNRLYLLKTPLSDTEFFAVEYRKPGTRYSDELDAKVYGEGLVVYRVNTAVSGNYKGNTDGIYVFRPDETTLNGGAGDLTRSYYGGTGAPESIGTTDLQKTFADGALVYEDGTNSGIALDNIQIQENGTLTFSATFADVSEKQLWQTAEHLTLPSDLYAYDLIADENGTLYFIAASDTTATLYQMEEDQIKAISTPFSGSMNNPKLVICNGIPYVLYQDEQYLLRLCKWNNDTSAWETCYTSSELSQYQDITTDGERIYFTSTTGTYPYVLQADCYDPKTEQVTSLGTNLSSNACNMEIAAINGKIIIGYRDLTANSIPKIAVFDGENWSDTALSDQSCGAVSVLADEDGVWIAPSGGKNPIYFWEDGTIISYPLSESLVDRAFQIIPVLSNGTFYIAVDAQNPEVFELYQLQKQTKTWELTGNSIAQELVNQSVLAAKNEKLYCLYTSSDQKVFLKTL
;
A
#
# COMPACT_ATOMS: atom_id res chain seq x y z
N MET A 1 -51.35 27.44 -8.76
CA MET A 1 -50.05 28.14 -8.70
C MET A 1 -48.99 27.12 -8.35
N LYS A 2 -48.13 26.87 -9.31
CA LYS A 2 -47.01 25.91 -9.24
C LYS A 2 -45.94 26.38 -8.27
N LYS A 3 -45.41 25.52 -7.39
CA LYS A 3 -44.08 25.64 -6.84
C LYS A 3 -43.37 24.29 -6.94
N ILE A 4 -42.40 24.27 -7.80
CA ILE A 4 -41.44 23.25 -8.00
C ILE A 4 -40.46 23.28 -6.80
N MET A 5 -40.34 22.21 -6.05
CA MET A 5 -39.30 22.06 -5.04
C MET A 5 -38.14 21.20 -5.61
N TYR A 6 -37.02 21.85 -5.82
CA TYR A 6 -35.76 21.19 -6.07
C TYR A 6 -35.26 20.50 -4.81
N GLY A 7 -35.14 19.19 -4.82
CA GLY A 7 -34.48 18.42 -3.77
C GLY A 7 -32.96 18.64 -3.82
N LYS A 8 -32.42 19.26 -2.78
CA LYS A 8 -30.98 19.34 -2.56
C LYS A 8 -30.49 17.96 -2.11
N ARG A 9 -29.69 17.31 -2.93
CA ARG A 9 -28.86 16.18 -2.52
C ARG A 9 -27.80 16.71 -1.57
N PHE A 10 -27.84 16.29 -0.33
CA PHE A 10 -26.72 16.37 0.61
C PHE A 10 -25.69 15.33 0.18
N ILE A 11 -24.64 15.78 -0.48
CA ILE A 11 -23.39 15.03 -0.60
C ILE A 11 -22.68 15.31 0.73
N ALA A 12 -22.61 14.32 1.59
CA ALA A 12 -21.68 14.31 2.72
C ALA A 12 -20.27 14.19 2.14
N LEU A 13 -19.56 15.29 2.01
CA LEU A 13 -18.11 15.27 1.83
C LEU A 13 -17.52 14.73 3.14
N LEU A 14 -17.17 13.44 3.16
CA LEU A 14 -16.11 12.98 4.02
C LEU A 14 -14.82 13.58 3.44
N THR A 15 -14.32 14.63 4.06
CA THR A 15 -12.95 15.09 3.88
C THR A 15 -12.03 14.07 4.56
N GLY A 16 -11.77 12.97 3.86
CA GLY A 16 -10.58 12.19 4.10
C GLY A 16 -9.41 13.05 3.62
N MET A 17 -8.53 13.46 4.53
CA MET A 17 -7.26 14.06 4.21
C MET A 17 -6.42 12.97 3.53
N VAL A 18 -6.53 12.86 2.21
CA VAL A 18 -5.56 12.13 1.39
C VAL A 18 -4.31 13.01 1.37
N LEU A 19 -3.32 12.64 2.14
CA LEU A 19 -1.94 13.08 1.95
C LEU A 19 -1.47 12.51 0.60
N THR A 20 -1.74 13.25 -0.47
CA THR A 20 -1.04 13.02 -1.74
C THR A 20 0.42 13.41 -1.51
N PHE A 21 1.25 12.41 -1.22
CA PHE A 21 2.67 12.53 -1.45
C PHE A 21 2.84 12.73 -2.95
N LEU A 22 3.11 13.96 -3.37
CA LEU A 22 3.72 14.19 -4.67
C LEU A 22 5.01 13.39 -4.67
N SER A 23 5.04 12.30 -5.43
CA SER A 23 6.24 11.54 -5.71
C SER A 23 7.24 12.50 -6.34
N LEU A 24 8.23 12.89 -5.56
CA LEU A 24 9.45 13.43 -6.13
C LEU A 24 9.95 12.40 -7.15
N PRO A 25 10.41 12.79 -8.34
CA PRO A 25 10.88 11.85 -9.32
C PRO A 25 11.96 10.96 -8.71
N LEU A 26 11.75 9.64 -8.77
CA LEU A 26 12.76 8.65 -8.45
C LEU A 26 14.00 8.98 -9.26
N TYR A 27 15.06 9.35 -8.59
CA TYR A 27 16.35 9.62 -9.20
C TYR A 27 16.92 8.28 -9.69
N THR A 28 16.69 7.97 -10.97
CA THR A 28 17.39 6.88 -11.65
C THR A 28 18.84 7.29 -11.77
N GLY A 29 19.73 6.52 -11.13
CA GLY A 29 21.15 6.78 -11.06
C GLY A 29 21.77 7.04 -12.43
N SER A 30 22.22 8.25 -12.63
CA SER A 30 23.12 8.69 -13.69
C SER A 30 24.38 9.25 -13.05
N ALA A 31 25.50 8.82 -13.57
CA ALA A 31 26.89 9.25 -13.34
C ALA A 31 27.14 10.30 -12.23
N LYS A 32 28.05 9.97 -11.29
CA LYS A 32 28.62 10.88 -10.29
C LYS A 32 28.98 12.22 -10.91
N GLU A 33 28.08 13.20 -10.75
CA GLU A 33 28.47 14.59 -10.68
C GLU A 33 29.16 14.84 -9.34
N GLU A 34 30.17 15.73 -9.27
CA GLU A 34 30.75 16.17 -8.00
C GLU A 34 29.62 16.64 -7.09
N SER A 35 29.45 15.98 -5.96
CA SER A 35 28.34 16.22 -5.04
C SER A 35 28.46 17.62 -4.46
N THR A 36 27.69 18.56 -5.00
CA THR A 36 27.46 19.83 -4.32
C THR A 36 26.71 19.57 -3.03
N VAL A 37 27.26 20.03 -1.91
CA VAL A 37 26.59 19.92 -0.60
C VAL A 37 25.24 20.63 -0.67
N ARG A 38 24.15 19.92 -0.41
CA ARG A 38 22.81 20.50 -0.41
C ARG A 38 22.67 21.49 0.74
N GLN A 39 22.30 22.72 0.44
CA GLN A 39 21.99 23.74 1.45
C GLN A 39 20.51 23.73 1.76
N VAL A 40 20.14 23.81 3.02
CA VAL A 40 18.76 23.93 3.51
C VAL A 40 18.66 25.15 4.40
N ASN A 41 17.79 26.09 4.02
CA ASN A 41 17.48 27.28 4.77
C ASN A 41 16.28 27.03 5.67
N ASN A 42 16.51 27.01 6.98
CA ASN A 42 15.50 26.73 7.98
C ASN A 42 15.05 28.04 8.63
N ILE A 43 13.79 28.41 8.48
CA ILE A 43 13.25 29.67 8.98
C ILE A 43 12.56 29.40 10.33
N VAL A 44 13.06 30.00 11.40
CA VAL A 44 12.54 29.78 12.76
C VAL A 44 11.75 30.99 13.22
N LEU A 45 10.44 30.80 13.43
CA LEU A 45 9.49 31.82 13.84
C LEU A 45 8.96 31.56 15.26
N PHE A 46 8.67 32.61 15.98
CA PHE A 46 8.24 32.55 17.38
C PHE A 46 6.93 33.29 17.59
N ALA A 47 6.02 32.69 18.39
CA ALA A 47 4.81 33.32 18.85
C ALA A 47 4.55 33.03 20.34
N GLN A 48 3.77 33.89 20.98
CA GLN A 48 3.30 33.72 22.35
C GLN A 48 1.85 34.17 22.50
N PHE A 49 1.19 33.71 23.54
CA PHE A 49 -0.12 34.24 23.92
C PHE A 49 0.01 35.54 24.71
N ASP A 50 -1.04 36.35 24.76
CA ASP A 50 -1.06 37.58 25.57
C ASP A 50 -1.25 37.30 27.07
N SER A 51 -1.47 36.08 27.49
CA SER A 51 -1.63 35.69 28.88
C SER A 51 -0.34 35.85 29.71
N LEU A 52 -0.47 36.30 30.97
CA LEU A 52 0.68 36.51 31.86
C LEU A 52 1.36 35.21 32.31
N GLU A 53 0.67 34.08 32.23
CA GLU A 53 1.18 32.78 32.65
C GLU A 53 2.22 32.19 31.67
N ASP A 54 2.15 32.60 30.40
CA ASP A 54 2.99 32.09 29.32
C ASP A 54 4.02 33.14 28.78
N LYS A 55 4.09 34.30 29.42
CA LYS A 55 5.07 35.36 29.07
C LYS A 55 6.38 35.17 29.79
N ASN A 56 7.46 35.18 29.12
CA ASN A 56 8.89 35.23 29.56
C ASN A 56 9.71 33.97 29.21
N PHE A 57 9.12 32.99 28.61
CA PHE A 57 9.84 31.76 28.32
C PHE A 57 10.81 31.95 27.12
N MET A 58 10.38 32.67 26.09
CA MET A 58 11.14 32.88 24.85
C MET A 58 12.32 33.83 25.01
N GLU A 59 12.15 34.95 25.73
CA GLU A 59 13.22 35.95 25.94
C GLU A 59 14.44 35.35 26.66
N SER A 60 14.20 34.49 27.65
CA SER A 60 15.27 33.85 28.42
C SER A 60 15.95 32.68 27.70
N SER A 61 15.49 32.34 26.52
CA SER A 61 15.86 31.08 25.83
C SER A 61 16.49 31.30 24.44
N THR A 62 16.76 32.55 24.04
CA THR A 62 17.30 32.89 22.74
C THR A 62 18.58 32.11 22.41
N ASP A 63 19.59 32.18 23.30
CA ASP A 63 20.87 31.47 23.12
C ASP A 63 20.67 29.95 23.02
N THR A 64 19.71 29.41 23.80
CA THR A 64 19.42 27.98 23.77
C THR A 64 18.87 27.53 22.41
N VAL A 65 17.91 28.26 21.86
CA VAL A 65 17.33 27.92 20.56
C VAL A 65 18.32 28.11 19.42
N GLN A 66 19.10 29.19 19.44
CA GLN A 66 20.18 29.40 18.44
C GLN A 66 21.20 28.28 18.48
N THR A 67 21.64 27.86 19.67
CA THR A 67 22.55 26.73 19.86
C THR A 67 21.93 25.42 19.37
N MET A 68 20.67 25.14 19.71
CA MET A 68 19.98 23.94 19.24
C MET A 68 19.83 23.90 17.71
N CYS A 69 19.78 25.03 17.06
CA CYS A 69 19.64 25.09 15.61
C CYS A 69 21.00 25.07 14.88
N ASN A 70 21.98 25.89 15.31
CA ASN A 70 23.15 26.23 14.48
C ASN A 70 24.52 25.89 15.08
N ASP A 71 24.61 25.34 16.32
CA ASP A 71 25.92 24.97 16.84
C ASP A 71 26.53 23.82 16.02
N ASP A 72 27.69 24.07 15.43
CA ASP A 72 28.42 23.10 14.59
C ASP A 72 29.44 22.27 15.37
N THR A 73 29.58 22.53 16.67
CA THR A 73 30.57 21.88 17.56
C THR A 73 30.01 20.67 18.30
N THR A 74 28.69 20.59 18.45
CA THR A 74 28.02 19.46 19.12
C THR A 74 26.94 18.84 18.25
N TYR A 75 26.86 17.50 18.21
CA TYR A 75 25.80 16.77 17.53
C TYR A 75 24.39 17.10 18.07
N ARG A 76 24.26 17.75 19.21
CA ARG A 76 22.99 18.18 19.82
C ARG A 76 22.46 19.49 19.23
N SER A 77 22.79 19.77 17.99
CA SER A 77 22.16 20.81 17.18
C SER A 77 21.59 20.24 15.89
N LEU A 78 20.58 20.89 15.33
CA LEU A 78 20.00 20.50 14.06
C LEU A 78 21.03 20.51 12.94
N SER A 79 21.84 21.58 12.86
CA SER A 79 22.89 21.73 11.84
C SER A 79 23.90 20.58 11.90
N LYS A 80 24.48 20.31 13.08
CA LYS A 80 25.49 19.26 13.23
C LYS A 80 24.91 17.85 13.12
N TYR A 81 23.68 17.66 13.60
CA TYR A 81 22.97 16.39 13.44
C TYR A 81 22.80 16.02 11.96
N VAL A 82 22.25 16.95 11.16
CA VAL A 82 22.00 16.71 9.72
C VAL A 82 23.32 16.52 8.96
N ASP A 83 24.34 17.34 9.24
CA ASP A 83 25.69 17.14 8.70
C ASP A 83 26.23 15.73 8.97
N THR A 84 26.06 15.25 10.21
CA THR A 84 26.54 13.92 10.63
C THR A 84 25.80 12.78 9.97
N ILE A 85 24.46 12.79 9.99
CA ILE A 85 23.65 11.67 9.43
C ILE A 85 23.69 11.64 7.91
N SER A 86 23.96 12.79 7.26
CA SER A 86 24.12 12.92 5.81
C SER A 86 25.54 12.65 5.34
N TYR A 87 26.50 12.40 6.24
CA TYR A 87 27.93 12.28 5.92
C TYR A 87 28.48 13.53 5.21
N GLY A 88 28.05 14.71 5.65
CA GLY A 88 28.47 15.99 5.08
C GLY A 88 27.83 16.36 3.75
N GLN A 89 26.81 15.61 3.29
CA GLN A 89 26.12 15.87 2.01
C GLN A 89 25.02 16.93 2.12
N MET A 90 24.61 17.29 3.34
CA MET A 90 23.59 18.30 3.60
C MET A 90 24.01 19.21 4.73
N GLN A 91 23.79 20.50 4.57
CA GLN A 91 24.00 21.53 5.58
C GLN A 91 22.72 22.30 5.82
N VAL A 92 22.37 22.50 7.09
CA VAL A 92 21.21 23.29 7.51
C VAL A 92 21.67 24.57 8.16
N THR A 93 21.17 25.71 7.72
CA THR A 93 21.36 27.01 8.36
C THR A 93 20.02 27.54 8.82
N SER A 94 19.87 27.81 10.10
CA SER A 94 18.65 28.36 10.65
C SER A 94 18.74 29.88 10.79
N TYR A 95 17.69 30.54 10.30
CA TYR A 95 17.53 32.00 10.33
C TYR A 95 16.40 32.39 11.28
N PHE A 96 16.60 33.49 12.00
CA PHE A 96 15.70 33.99 13.03
C PHE A 96 15.20 35.39 12.68
N PRO A 97 14.14 35.54 11.89
CA PRO A 97 13.64 36.84 11.40
C PRO A 97 13.22 37.82 12.51
N GLN A 98 12.92 37.29 13.70
CA GLN A 98 12.44 38.06 14.86
C GLN A 98 13.53 38.30 15.91
N LEU A 99 14.80 38.18 15.54
CA LEU A 99 15.92 38.47 16.43
C LEU A 99 16.28 39.94 16.33
N GLU A 100 16.16 40.67 17.46
CA GLU A 100 16.51 42.09 17.62
C GLU A 100 17.48 42.22 18.79
N ASP A 101 18.66 42.85 18.58
CA ASP A 101 19.67 43.03 19.62
C ASP A 101 19.96 41.72 20.43
N ASP A 102 20.10 40.61 19.72
CA ASP A 102 20.30 39.26 20.31
C ASP A 102 19.15 38.73 21.18
N VAL A 103 17.95 39.30 21.06
CA VAL A 103 16.75 38.84 21.76
C VAL A 103 15.65 38.49 20.76
N ILE A 104 15.00 37.35 20.98
CA ILE A 104 13.82 36.96 20.20
C ILE A 104 12.63 37.82 20.64
N ILE A 105 11.98 38.50 19.67
CA ILE A 105 10.74 39.25 19.87
C ILE A 105 9.58 38.43 19.29
N PRO A 106 8.86 37.63 20.11
CA PRO A 106 7.82 36.78 19.62
C PRO A 106 6.59 37.58 19.15
N TYR A 107 5.93 37.05 18.11
CA TYR A 107 4.64 37.55 17.69
C TYR A 107 3.57 37.24 18.74
N VAL A 108 2.71 38.22 19.06
CA VAL A 108 1.61 37.99 20.00
C VAL A 108 0.39 37.51 19.23
N LEU A 109 -0.01 36.27 19.49
CA LEU A 109 -1.21 35.65 18.89
C LEU A 109 -2.47 36.44 19.25
N GLN A 110 -3.34 36.60 18.26
CA GLN A 110 -4.51 37.49 18.37
C GLN A 110 -5.71 36.88 19.10
N GLN A 111 -5.68 35.55 19.30
CA GLN A 111 -6.77 34.82 19.93
C GLN A 111 -6.28 34.10 21.21
N GLU A 112 -7.24 33.86 22.11
CA GLU A 112 -7.01 33.01 23.27
C GLU A 112 -6.67 31.57 22.84
N ARG A 113 -5.82 30.89 23.58
CA ARG A 113 -5.36 29.52 23.27
C ARG A 113 -6.51 28.55 22.97
N SER A 114 -7.61 28.61 23.71
CA SER A 114 -8.79 27.75 23.54
C SER A 114 -9.51 27.93 22.20
N SER A 115 -9.24 29.01 21.48
CA SER A 115 -9.82 29.28 20.15
C SER A 115 -9.09 28.57 19.03
N TYR A 116 -7.86 28.10 19.25
CA TYR A 116 -7.10 27.31 18.28
C TYR A 116 -7.46 25.83 18.44
N THR A 117 -8.07 25.27 17.43
CA THR A 117 -8.52 23.88 17.40
C THR A 117 -7.66 22.98 16.53
N ASP A 118 -6.77 23.59 15.76
CA ASP A 118 -5.87 22.90 14.82
C ASP A 118 -4.49 23.59 14.77
N SER A 119 -3.45 22.80 14.58
CA SER A 119 -2.06 23.26 14.53
C SER A 119 -1.77 24.21 13.38
N THR A 120 -2.48 24.06 12.26
CA THR A 120 -2.31 24.90 11.06
C THR A 120 -2.74 26.33 11.32
N GLN A 121 -3.67 26.57 12.25
CA GLN A 121 -4.13 27.91 12.60
C GLN A 121 -3.00 28.76 13.20
N TYR A 122 -2.17 28.18 14.07
CA TYR A 122 -0.99 28.88 14.61
C TYR A 122 -0.02 29.26 13.50
N ALA A 123 0.35 28.29 12.67
CA ALA A 123 1.30 28.53 11.59
C ALA A 123 0.78 29.54 10.58
N MET A 124 -0.49 29.45 10.17
CA MET A 124 -1.11 30.41 9.25
C MET A 124 -1.11 31.84 9.80
N GLU A 125 -1.47 32.01 11.07
CA GLU A 125 -1.46 33.32 11.70
C GLU A 125 -0.05 33.91 11.78
N MET A 126 0.93 33.09 12.20
CA MET A 126 2.34 33.50 12.25
C MET A 126 2.86 33.90 10.86
N LEU A 127 2.66 33.08 9.84
CA LEU A 127 3.17 33.29 8.48
C LEU A 127 2.49 34.49 7.77
N GLN A 128 1.27 34.83 8.16
CA GLN A 128 0.56 35.99 7.61
C GLN A 128 0.96 37.32 8.28
N ASN A 129 1.49 37.29 9.49
CA ASN A 129 1.71 38.49 10.29
C ASN A 129 3.20 38.74 10.62
N ILE A 130 4.07 37.75 10.57
CA ILE A 130 5.50 37.90 10.81
C ILE A 130 6.19 38.26 9.49
N SER A 131 6.92 39.38 9.48
CA SER A 131 7.68 39.80 8.32
C SER A 131 9.02 39.05 8.26
N ILE A 132 9.30 38.37 7.17
CA ILE A 132 10.60 37.76 6.90
C ILE A 132 11.42 38.72 6.03
N PRO A 133 12.60 39.19 6.49
CA PRO A 133 13.48 40.04 5.70
C PRO A 133 13.83 39.41 4.35
N LYS A 134 13.91 40.24 3.29
CA LYS A 134 14.15 39.76 1.93
C LYS A 134 15.60 39.29 1.66
N ASP A 135 16.51 39.62 2.52
CA ASP A 135 17.89 39.18 2.49
C ASP A 135 18.13 37.80 3.12
N ILE A 136 17.09 37.26 3.81
CA ILE A 136 17.12 35.87 4.27
C ILE A 136 16.83 34.95 3.08
N PRO A 137 17.73 34.00 2.76
CA PRO A 137 17.49 33.04 1.72
C PRO A 137 16.42 32.02 2.19
N LEU A 138 15.44 31.71 1.33
CA LEU A 138 14.34 30.83 1.67
C LEU A 138 14.42 29.48 0.95
N ASP A 139 14.96 29.45 -0.25
CA ASP A 139 14.97 28.34 -1.18
C ASP A 139 16.41 28.05 -1.62
N GLY A 140 17.05 27.10 -0.96
CA GLY A 140 18.45 26.72 -1.20
C GLY A 140 18.63 25.78 -2.38
N ASN A 141 17.59 25.01 -2.73
CA ASN A 141 17.60 24.07 -3.85
C ASN A 141 16.98 24.63 -5.13
N GLN A 142 16.40 25.83 -5.07
CA GLN A 142 15.79 26.58 -6.18
C GLN A 142 14.58 25.85 -6.81
N ASP A 143 13.78 25.15 -6.01
CA ASP A 143 12.57 24.48 -6.45
C ASP A 143 11.29 25.35 -6.35
N GLY A 144 11.41 26.57 -5.85
CA GLY A 144 10.34 27.54 -5.69
C GLY A 144 9.58 27.42 -4.36
N TYR A 145 10.00 26.51 -3.49
CA TYR A 145 9.44 26.36 -2.14
C TYR A 145 10.44 26.83 -1.08
N ILE A 146 9.89 27.25 0.07
CA ILE A 146 10.73 27.48 1.26
C ILE A 146 11.20 26.12 1.76
N ASP A 147 12.52 25.94 1.95
CA ASP A 147 13.12 24.65 2.30
C ASP A 147 12.52 24.05 3.58
N ASN A 148 12.39 24.84 4.65
CA ASN A 148 11.73 24.44 5.90
C ASN A 148 11.34 25.65 6.75
N ILE A 149 10.22 25.54 7.46
CA ILE A 149 9.75 26.52 8.44
C ILE A 149 9.53 25.83 9.78
N VAL A 150 10.08 26.40 10.84
CA VAL A 150 9.84 26.00 12.23
C VAL A 150 9.04 27.08 12.92
N CYS A 151 7.84 26.76 13.38
CA CYS A 151 7.00 27.63 14.19
C CYS A 151 7.07 27.18 15.67
N VAL A 152 7.58 28.05 16.54
CA VAL A 152 7.64 27.79 17.98
C VAL A 152 6.62 28.67 18.67
N VAL A 153 5.63 28.06 19.32
CA VAL A 153 4.59 28.79 20.08
C VAL A 153 4.81 28.56 21.56
N ASP A 154 4.98 29.66 22.31
CA ASP A 154 5.12 29.58 23.77
C ASP A 154 3.86 29.00 24.40
N GLY A 155 4.01 28.00 25.23
CA GLY A 155 2.93 27.25 25.85
C GLY A 155 3.27 25.79 26.08
N LYS A 156 2.53 25.16 26.99
CA LYS A 156 2.71 23.75 27.36
C LYS A 156 1.66 22.88 26.69
N THR A 157 2.06 21.76 26.14
CA THR A 157 1.11 20.73 25.67
C THR A 157 0.61 19.90 26.85
N GLU A 158 -0.69 19.62 26.91
CA GLU A 158 -1.30 18.88 28.02
C GLU A 158 -1.57 17.43 27.70
N THR A 159 -2.01 17.15 26.46
CA THR A 159 -2.39 15.81 26.01
C THR A 159 -1.95 15.54 24.60
N PHE A 160 -1.85 14.28 24.23
CA PHE A 160 -1.74 13.86 22.83
C PHE A 160 -2.97 14.36 22.05
N GLY A 161 -2.73 15.08 20.95
CA GLY A 161 -3.80 15.72 20.16
C GLY A 161 -4.05 17.19 20.52
N ASP A 162 -3.37 17.77 21.51
CA ASP A 162 -3.30 19.21 21.71
C ASP A 162 -2.86 19.91 20.42
N PRO A 163 -3.51 20.99 19.96
CA PRO A 163 -3.09 21.74 18.77
C PRO A 163 -1.62 22.22 18.80
N LEU A 164 -1.01 22.38 19.98
CA LEU A 164 0.41 22.68 20.15
C LEU A 164 1.33 21.45 20.22
N TRP A 165 0.79 20.23 20.08
CA TRP A 165 1.65 19.05 20.01
C TRP A 165 2.61 19.18 18.84
N SER A 166 3.90 18.94 19.07
CA SER A 166 4.93 19.04 18.04
C SER A 166 4.61 18.11 16.88
N LYS A 167 4.60 18.63 15.67
CA LYS A 167 4.31 17.90 14.44
C LYS A 167 4.74 18.67 13.19
N ALA A 168 5.04 17.93 12.13
CA ALA A 168 5.19 18.46 10.79
C ALA A 168 3.89 18.32 10.00
N PHE A 169 3.62 19.28 9.13
CA PHE A 169 2.48 19.28 8.20
C PHE A 169 2.75 20.15 6.98
N TYR A 170 1.92 20.03 5.97
CA TYR A 170 2.07 20.77 4.72
C TYR A 170 1.02 21.89 4.64
N LEU A 171 1.46 23.09 4.31
CA LEU A 171 0.58 24.23 4.00
C LEU A 171 0.64 24.54 2.52
N THR A 172 -0.50 24.90 1.94
CA THR A 172 -0.62 25.29 0.54
C THR A 172 -1.29 26.65 0.39
N GLY A 173 -1.02 27.32 -0.73
CA GLY A 173 -1.70 28.57 -1.07
C GLY A 173 -1.15 29.81 -0.38
N LEU A 174 0.03 29.75 0.23
CA LEU A 174 0.73 30.87 0.83
C LEU A 174 2.09 31.06 0.14
N GLU A 175 2.42 32.33 -0.16
CA GLU A 175 3.70 32.71 -0.76
C GLU A 175 4.37 33.79 0.10
N ILE A 176 5.67 33.65 0.34
CA ILE A 176 6.50 34.59 1.10
C ILE A 176 7.75 34.91 0.30
N ASN A 177 7.96 36.19 0.04
CA ASN A 177 9.12 36.71 -0.72
C ASN A 177 9.36 36.01 -2.07
N GLY A 178 8.31 35.50 -2.73
CA GLY A 178 8.38 34.83 -4.02
C GLY A 178 8.56 33.31 -3.96
N CYS A 179 8.61 32.73 -2.77
CA CYS A 179 8.66 31.27 -2.56
C CYS A 179 7.34 30.77 -1.96
N LEU A 180 6.88 29.60 -2.40
CA LEU A 180 5.71 28.94 -1.86
C LEU A 180 6.01 28.33 -0.49
N VAL A 181 5.07 28.43 0.43
CA VAL A 181 5.14 27.68 1.68
C VAL A 181 4.77 26.22 1.42
N GLY A 182 5.56 25.32 1.96
CA GLY A 182 5.35 23.87 1.87
C GLY A 182 5.33 23.24 3.26
N SER A 183 6.45 22.67 3.67
CA SER A 183 6.59 21.98 4.97
C SER A 183 6.73 22.98 6.12
N VAL A 184 5.97 22.73 7.20
CA VAL A 184 6.02 23.50 8.44
C VAL A 184 6.11 22.56 9.61
N ASN A 185 7.06 22.81 10.51
CA ASN A 185 7.19 22.12 11.79
C ASN A 185 6.64 23.02 12.91
N LEU A 186 5.64 22.59 13.65
CA LEU A 186 5.14 23.29 14.81
C LEU A 186 5.74 22.68 16.09
N HIS A 187 6.19 23.50 16.98
CA HIS A 187 6.67 23.11 18.30
C HIS A 187 6.04 23.94 19.41
N SER A 188 5.70 23.28 20.51
CA SER A 188 5.45 24.00 21.76
C SER A 188 6.78 24.46 22.34
N GLY A 189 6.84 25.71 22.76
CA GLY A 189 8.03 26.27 23.40
C GLY A 189 8.43 25.48 24.64
N TYR A 190 7.45 25.01 25.43
CA TYR A 190 7.71 24.17 26.58
C TYR A 190 8.38 22.82 26.21
N THR A 191 7.92 22.15 25.14
CA THR A 191 8.50 20.90 24.68
C THR A 191 9.92 21.12 24.15
N LEU A 192 10.13 22.21 23.40
CA LEU A 192 11.41 22.49 22.76
C LEU A 192 12.50 22.93 23.77
N ILE A 193 12.19 23.86 24.65
CA ILE A 193 13.17 24.56 25.51
C ILE A 193 12.83 24.55 27.02
N GLY A 194 11.59 24.26 27.42
CA GLY A 194 11.11 24.45 28.79
C GLY A 194 11.32 23.30 29.74
N SER A 195 11.74 22.14 29.28
CA SER A 195 11.87 20.96 30.10
C SER A 195 13.20 20.24 29.91
N THR A 196 13.95 20.08 30.99
CA THR A 196 15.14 19.19 31.02
C THR A 196 14.77 17.71 30.92
N LEU A 197 13.49 17.36 31.09
CA LEU A 197 12.98 16.00 31.04
C LEU A 197 12.51 15.61 29.62
N PHE A 198 12.18 16.60 28.78
CA PHE A 198 11.74 16.37 27.42
C PHE A 198 12.87 16.64 26.43
N ASN A 199 12.92 15.84 25.39
CA ASN A 199 13.98 15.70 24.42
C ASN A 199 13.89 16.78 23.30
N GLY A 200 13.85 18.06 23.64
CA GLY A 200 13.60 19.15 22.70
C GLY A 200 14.38 19.06 21.39
N ILE A 201 15.68 18.81 21.46
CA ILE A 201 16.51 18.63 20.25
C ILE A 201 16.10 17.37 19.46
N GLY A 202 15.75 16.28 20.13
CA GLY A 202 15.28 15.06 19.47
C GLY A 202 14.01 15.31 18.69
N THR A 203 13.05 16.02 19.30
CA THR A 203 11.80 16.40 18.63
C THR A 203 12.04 17.39 17.49
N LEU A 204 12.92 18.38 17.65
CA LEU A 204 13.27 19.28 16.57
C LEU A 204 13.84 18.55 15.34
N CYS A 205 14.76 17.62 15.56
CA CYS A 205 15.35 16.82 14.48
C CYS A 205 14.35 15.84 13.87
N HIS A 206 13.46 15.24 14.66
CA HIS A 206 12.40 14.36 14.20
C HIS A 206 11.44 15.09 13.25
N GLU A 207 10.88 16.24 13.67
CA GLU A 207 9.96 17.00 12.84
C GLU A 207 10.65 17.57 11.58
N PHE A 208 11.92 17.97 11.69
CA PHE A 208 12.70 18.38 10.52
C PHE A 208 12.86 17.23 9.50
N LEU A 209 13.09 15.99 9.96
CA LEU A 209 13.19 14.83 9.07
C LEU A 209 11.87 14.53 8.34
N HIS A 210 10.71 14.81 8.95
CA HIS A 210 9.44 14.77 8.25
C HIS A 210 9.41 15.70 7.03
N SER A 211 9.96 16.91 7.15
CA SER A 211 10.07 17.83 6.01
C SER A 211 10.97 17.30 4.89
N MET A 212 11.81 16.31 5.20
CA MET A 212 12.63 15.59 4.23
C MET A 212 12.00 14.31 3.69
N GLY A 213 10.77 13.99 4.11
CA GLY A 213 10.03 12.82 3.66
C GLY A 213 10.21 11.55 4.51
N TYR A 214 10.86 11.63 5.69
CA TYR A 214 10.97 10.50 6.59
C TYR A 214 9.62 10.25 7.27
N PRO A 215 9.05 9.03 7.21
CA PRO A 215 7.80 8.71 7.89
C PRO A 215 8.02 8.37 9.35
N ASP A 216 6.94 8.46 10.16
CA ASP A 216 6.93 7.89 11.51
C ASP A 216 7.17 6.39 11.49
N LEU A 217 8.00 5.90 12.42
CA LEU A 217 8.27 4.47 12.62
C LEU A 217 7.73 3.94 13.96
N TYR A 218 6.85 4.68 14.61
CA TYR A 218 6.06 4.24 15.75
C TYR A 218 4.59 4.04 15.34
N ARG A 219 3.89 3.15 16.02
CA ARG A 219 2.46 2.96 15.82
C ARG A 219 1.68 3.99 16.63
N ARG A 220 0.75 4.68 16.00
CA ARG A 220 -0.03 5.76 16.65
C ARG A 220 -1.04 5.26 17.67
N ASP A 221 -1.50 4.03 17.58
CA ASP A 221 -2.43 3.41 18.53
C ASP A 221 -1.78 3.04 19.88
N GLN A 222 -0.45 3.04 19.96
CA GLN A 222 0.38 2.73 21.15
C GLN A 222 0.05 1.42 21.89
N GLU A 223 -1.06 0.77 21.56
CA GLU A 223 -1.52 -0.47 22.20
C GLU A 223 -0.85 -1.70 21.57
N SER A 224 -0.39 -1.58 20.34
CA SER A 224 0.15 -2.69 19.55
C SER A 224 1.68 -2.85 19.63
N GLY A 225 2.34 -2.22 20.62
CA GLY A 225 3.78 -2.32 20.84
C GLY A 225 4.63 -1.37 19.98
N ASN A 226 5.94 -1.49 20.08
CA ASN A 226 6.90 -0.64 19.39
C ASN A 226 7.73 -1.45 18.38
N PRO A 227 7.56 -1.24 17.07
CA PRO A 227 8.26 -2.04 16.07
C PRO A 227 9.75 -1.72 15.95
N VAL A 228 10.19 -0.48 16.22
CA VAL A 228 11.57 -0.01 15.97
C VAL A 228 12.26 0.54 17.22
N GLY A 229 11.58 1.31 18.04
CA GLY A 229 12.10 1.88 19.28
C GLY A 229 13.29 2.80 19.08
N LEU A 230 14.28 2.70 20.00
CA LEU A 230 15.46 3.57 20.00
C LEU A 230 16.45 3.32 18.85
N TRP A 231 16.17 2.41 17.93
CA TRP A 231 17.00 2.22 16.74
C TRP A 231 16.86 3.34 15.71
N ASP A 232 15.77 4.14 15.79
CA ASP A 232 15.52 5.23 14.86
C ASP A 232 14.90 6.44 15.57
N ILE A 233 15.36 7.63 15.22
CA ILE A 233 14.80 8.87 15.74
C ILE A 233 13.32 9.05 15.32
N MET A 234 12.90 8.51 14.18
CA MET A 234 11.51 8.56 13.71
C MET A 234 10.57 7.63 14.48
N ALA A 235 11.12 6.71 15.29
CA ALA A 235 10.35 5.86 16.19
C ALA A 235 10.36 6.37 17.63
N SER A 236 11.48 6.96 18.09
CA SER A 236 11.64 7.38 19.49
C SER A 236 12.66 8.50 19.62
N PRO A 237 12.27 9.76 19.41
CA PRO A 237 13.19 10.90 19.52
C PRO A 237 13.74 11.05 20.95
N SER A 238 15.02 11.33 21.07
CA SER A 238 15.74 11.42 22.35
C SER A 238 16.76 12.55 22.34
N ILE A 239 17.10 13.07 23.51
CA ILE A 239 18.23 14.02 23.67
C ILE A 239 19.58 13.40 23.31
N PHE A 240 19.65 12.08 23.29
CA PHE A 240 20.79 11.32 22.78
C PHE A 240 20.48 10.89 21.37
N LEU A 241 20.58 11.80 20.44
CA LEU A 241 20.17 11.63 19.04
C LEU A 241 20.66 10.30 18.46
N GLN A 242 19.76 9.64 17.74
CA GLN A 242 20.05 8.40 17.02
C GLN A 242 20.19 8.68 15.53
N TYR A 243 20.96 7.84 14.84
CA TYR A 243 20.85 7.75 13.38
C TYR A 243 19.45 7.26 13.01
N PRO A 244 18.84 7.79 11.94
CA PRO A 244 17.78 7.05 11.24
C PRO A 244 18.33 5.70 10.77
N LEU A 245 17.50 4.67 10.67
CA LEU A 245 17.90 3.38 10.12
C LEU A 245 18.56 3.56 8.74
N ALA A 246 19.56 2.74 8.46
CA ALA A 246 20.34 2.86 7.23
C ALA A 246 19.46 2.80 5.98
N TYR A 247 18.39 1.99 6.00
CA TYR A 247 17.43 1.95 4.91
C TYR A 247 16.75 3.30 4.67
N GLN A 248 16.35 4.01 5.71
CA GLN A 248 15.76 5.35 5.57
C GLN A 248 16.74 6.35 4.94
N ARG A 249 18.00 6.35 5.39
CA ARG A 249 19.06 7.20 4.82
C ARG A 249 19.39 6.86 3.36
N TYR A 250 19.27 5.59 2.99
CA TYR A 250 19.40 5.10 1.62
C TYR A 250 18.19 5.47 0.76
N ALA A 251 16.98 5.07 1.17
CA ALA A 251 15.78 5.13 0.33
C ALA A 251 15.15 6.52 0.26
N VAL A 252 15.16 7.28 1.37
CA VAL A 252 14.53 8.62 1.42
C VAL A 252 15.51 9.71 0.95
N SER A 253 16.73 9.68 1.44
CA SER A 253 17.69 10.80 1.21
C SER A 253 18.79 10.50 0.20
N GLY A 254 19.05 9.24 -0.14
CA GLY A 254 20.13 8.87 -1.04
C GLY A 254 21.55 9.15 -0.49
N TRP A 255 21.71 9.30 0.83
CA TRP A 255 22.99 9.65 1.45
C TRP A 255 24.01 8.52 1.50
N MET A 256 23.62 7.34 1.15
CA MET A 256 24.47 6.16 1.16
C MET A 256 24.03 5.13 0.14
N ASP A 257 24.94 4.25 -0.25
CA ASP A 257 24.63 3.09 -1.10
C ASP A 257 24.21 1.89 -0.24
N ALA A 258 23.47 0.95 -0.84
CA ALA A 258 23.13 -0.34 -0.28
C ALA A 258 23.70 -1.46 -1.13
N GLY A 259 24.28 -2.50 -0.50
CA GLY A 259 24.56 -3.77 -1.15
C GLY A 259 23.31 -4.64 -1.20
N THR A 260 23.14 -5.46 -2.25
CA THR A 260 22.08 -6.47 -2.30
C THR A 260 22.67 -7.86 -2.17
N ILE A 261 22.06 -8.69 -1.32
CA ILE A 261 22.45 -10.09 -1.08
C ILE A 261 21.27 -10.98 -1.51
N THR A 262 21.55 -11.91 -2.44
CA THR A 262 20.56 -12.87 -2.96
C THR A 262 21.11 -14.31 -2.99
N GLN A 263 22.30 -14.52 -2.45
CA GLN A 263 22.99 -15.81 -2.46
C GLN A 263 23.86 -16.00 -1.23
N ASP A 264 24.23 -17.22 -0.96
CA ASP A 264 25.11 -17.59 0.15
C ASP A 264 26.45 -16.87 0.09
N GLY A 265 26.94 -16.45 1.27
CA GLY A 265 28.23 -15.79 1.35
C GLY A 265 28.52 -15.21 2.73
N THR A 266 29.75 -14.69 2.87
CA THR A 266 30.17 -13.95 4.05
C THR A 266 30.36 -12.47 3.69
N TYR A 267 29.79 -11.60 4.50
CA TYR A 267 29.66 -10.18 4.22
C TYR A 267 30.23 -9.36 5.38
N THR A 268 30.66 -8.14 5.07
CA THR A 268 31.23 -7.23 6.05
C THR A 268 30.48 -5.92 6.07
N LEU A 269 30.09 -5.48 7.25
CA LEU A 269 29.45 -4.19 7.52
C LEU A 269 30.39 -3.27 8.29
N TYR A 270 30.38 -2.01 7.90
CA TYR A 270 30.97 -0.91 8.65
C TYR A 270 29.89 -0.28 9.56
N PRO A 271 30.30 0.31 10.71
CA PRO A 271 29.34 0.93 11.61
C PRO A 271 28.62 2.11 10.95
N ALA A 272 27.43 2.42 11.44
CA ALA A 272 26.61 3.53 10.93
C ALA A 272 27.33 4.89 10.87
N SER A 273 28.34 5.09 11.74
CA SER A 273 29.18 6.29 11.78
C SER A 273 30.31 6.31 10.75
N ALA A 274 30.59 5.22 10.05
CA ALA A 274 31.69 5.18 9.09
C ALA A 274 31.38 6.05 7.87
N SER A 275 32.37 6.82 7.40
CA SER A 275 32.22 7.67 6.22
C SER A 275 32.27 6.91 4.90
N SER A 276 32.70 5.65 4.90
CA SER A 276 32.83 4.80 3.71
C SER A 276 32.68 3.32 4.07
N GLY A 277 32.52 2.48 3.05
CA GLY A 277 32.29 1.06 3.19
C GLY A 277 30.80 0.70 3.19
N ASN A 278 30.49 -0.59 3.10
CA ASN A 278 29.12 -1.06 3.13
C ASN A 278 28.55 -0.92 4.55
N ARG A 279 27.53 -0.10 4.69
CA ARG A 279 26.84 0.18 5.97
C ARG A 279 25.42 -0.40 5.98
N LEU A 280 24.95 -0.88 4.82
CA LEU A 280 23.63 -1.46 4.61
C LEU A 280 23.71 -2.59 3.59
N TYR A 281 23.12 -3.73 3.92
CA TYR A 281 22.76 -4.75 2.95
C TYR A 281 21.25 -4.99 2.94
N LEU A 282 20.70 -5.20 1.76
CA LEU A 282 19.33 -5.64 1.51
C LEU A 282 19.36 -7.12 1.14
N LEU A 283 18.73 -7.96 1.94
CA LEU A 283 18.61 -9.40 1.68
C LEU A 283 17.26 -9.65 1.02
N LYS A 284 17.31 -10.14 -0.21
CA LYS A 284 16.12 -10.37 -1.05
C LYS A 284 16.00 -11.82 -1.44
N THR A 285 14.78 -12.32 -1.47
CA THR A 285 14.42 -13.63 -2.03
C THR A 285 13.33 -13.45 -3.07
N PRO A 286 13.08 -14.42 -3.95
CA PRO A 286 11.98 -14.32 -4.90
C PRO A 286 10.58 -14.51 -4.28
N LEU A 287 10.48 -14.67 -2.94
CA LEU A 287 9.21 -14.89 -2.27
C LEU A 287 8.37 -13.62 -2.09
N SER A 288 8.98 -12.43 -2.21
CA SER A 288 8.26 -11.15 -2.15
C SER A 288 8.91 -10.10 -3.05
N ASP A 289 8.10 -9.32 -3.76
CA ASP A 289 8.55 -8.21 -4.59
C ASP A 289 8.62 -6.89 -3.79
N THR A 290 7.83 -6.78 -2.73
CA THR A 290 7.66 -5.54 -1.95
C THR A 290 8.35 -5.58 -0.60
N GLU A 291 8.59 -6.78 -0.07
CA GLU A 291 9.25 -6.95 1.21
C GLU A 291 10.64 -7.58 1.07
N PHE A 292 11.54 -7.14 1.90
CA PHE A 292 12.89 -7.69 2.04
C PHE A 292 13.43 -7.43 3.45
N PHE A 293 14.60 -8.01 3.75
CA PHE A 293 15.26 -7.77 5.03
C PHE A 293 16.44 -6.85 4.83
N ALA A 294 16.64 -5.96 5.78
CA ALA A 294 17.77 -5.05 5.79
C ALA A 294 18.62 -5.29 7.03
N VAL A 295 19.92 -5.16 6.87
CA VAL A 295 20.88 -5.32 7.96
C VAL A 295 21.88 -4.19 8.00
N GLU A 296 22.12 -3.67 9.20
CA GLU A 296 23.12 -2.64 9.48
C GLU A 296 23.88 -2.93 10.78
N TYR A 297 25.09 -2.43 10.87
CA TYR A 297 25.87 -2.50 12.10
C TYR A 297 25.72 -1.23 12.90
N ARG A 298 25.13 -1.34 14.10
CA ARG A 298 24.97 -0.24 15.06
C ARG A 298 25.96 -0.39 16.20
N LYS A 299 26.54 0.75 16.57
CA LYS A 299 27.49 0.83 17.65
C LYS A 299 27.10 2.00 18.56
N PRO A 300 26.77 1.76 19.84
CA PRO A 300 26.45 2.83 20.75
C PRO A 300 27.60 3.83 20.89
N GLY A 301 27.28 5.11 20.78
CA GLY A 301 28.19 6.17 21.21
C GLY A 301 28.41 6.12 22.72
N THR A 302 29.48 6.71 23.21
CA THR A 302 29.67 6.81 24.65
C THR A 302 28.74 7.89 25.22
N ARG A 303 28.14 7.63 26.38
CA ARG A 303 27.13 8.52 27.03
C ARG A 303 27.59 9.97 27.22
N TYR A 304 28.89 10.19 27.15
CA TYR A 304 29.54 11.48 27.39
C TYR A 304 30.35 11.98 26.19
N SER A 305 30.33 11.25 25.07
CA SER A 305 30.92 11.69 23.81
C SER A 305 29.89 12.46 22.96
N ASP A 306 30.40 13.25 22.04
CA ASP A 306 29.59 13.90 21.00
C ASP A 306 29.28 12.94 19.84
N GLU A 307 28.87 11.70 20.18
CA GLU A 307 28.53 10.66 19.20
C GLU A 307 27.02 10.34 19.27
N LEU A 308 26.44 10.08 18.12
CA LEU A 308 25.07 9.58 18.03
C LEU A 308 24.92 8.18 18.62
N ASP A 309 23.72 7.69 18.79
CA ASP A 309 23.38 6.33 19.26
C ASP A 309 23.76 6.02 20.72
N ALA A 310 24.04 7.01 21.55
CA ALA A 310 24.45 6.76 22.94
C ALA A 310 23.40 6.00 23.78
N LYS A 311 22.16 5.86 23.29
CA LYS A 311 21.04 5.19 23.98
C LYS A 311 20.42 4.04 23.18
N VAL A 312 20.97 3.68 22.04
CA VAL A 312 20.52 2.45 21.37
C VAL A 312 20.80 1.22 22.23
N TYR A 313 20.09 0.17 22.00
CA TYR A 313 20.01 -0.97 22.92
C TYR A 313 21.33 -1.74 23.10
N GLY A 314 22.18 -1.78 22.07
CA GLY A 314 23.47 -2.47 22.14
C GLY A 314 24.30 -2.32 20.89
N GLU A 315 25.49 -2.96 20.90
CA GLU A 315 26.40 -3.02 19.76
C GLU A 315 26.20 -4.34 19.02
N GLY A 316 25.98 -4.29 17.71
CA GLY A 316 25.84 -5.50 16.88
C GLY A 316 25.06 -5.26 15.58
N LEU A 317 24.76 -6.37 14.92
CA LEU A 317 23.90 -6.39 13.74
C LEU A 317 22.45 -6.13 14.13
N VAL A 318 21.83 -5.17 13.51
CA VAL A 318 20.38 -4.93 13.60
C VAL A 318 19.75 -5.48 12.33
N VAL A 319 18.73 -6.32 12.49
CA VAL A 319 18.01 -7.00 11.39
C VAL A 319 16.57 -6.52 11.40
N TYR A 320 16.08 -6.04 10.28
CA TYR A 320 14.72 -5.56 10.18
C TYR A 320 14.10 -5.88 8.82
N ARG A 321 12.78 -6.13 8.83
CA ARG A 321 11.96 -6.23 7.64
C ARG A 321 11.61 -4.84 7.14
N VAL A 322 11.61 -4.68 5.83
CA VAL A 322 11.12 -3.50 5.12
C VAL A 322 9.98 -3.92 4.22
N ASN A 323 8.85 -3.24 4.32
CA ASN A 323 7.73 -3.37 3.40
C ASN A 323 7.57 -2.05 2.62
N THR A 324 7.87 -2.08 1.32
CA THR A 324 7.84 -0.89 0.45
C THR A 324 6.44 -0.50 0.00
N ALA A 325 5.45 -1.37 0.20
CA ALA A 325 4.04 -1.07 -0.08
C ALA A 325 3.43 -0.12 0.97
N VAL A 326 4.11 0.09 2.10
CA VAL A 326 3.61 0.89 3.23
C VAL A 326 4.58 2.01 3.55
N SER A 327 4.06 3.22 3.76
CA SER A 327 4.86 4.35 4.22
C SER A 327 4.79 4.48 5.75
N GLY A 328 5.91 4.13 6.41
CA GLY A 328 6.02 4.21 7.87
C GLY A 328 5.23 3.14 8.62
N ASN A 329 5.07 3.35 9.95
CA ASN A 329 4.40 2.41 10.86
C ASN A 329 3.18 3.10 11.48
N TYR A 330 2.10 3.21 10.73
CA TYR A 330 1.04 4.15 11.09
C TYR A 330 -0.10 3.54 11.89
N LYS A 331 -0.65 2.40 11.46
CA LYS A 331 -1.86 1.78 12.01
C LYS A 331 -1.90 0.28 11.79
N GLY A 332 -2.55 -0.40 12.72
CA GLY A 332 -2.87 -1.81 12.59
C GLY A 332 -1.63 -2.71 12.69
N ASN A 333 -1.68 -3.80 11.96
CA ASN A 333 -0.66 -4.84 12.03
C ASN A 333 0.37 -4.75 10.89
N THR A 334 0.30 -3.72 10.04
CA THR A 334 1.19 -3.55 8.89
C THR A 334 2.25 -2.49 9.18
N ASP A 335 3.50 -2.90 9.22
CA ASP A 335 4.65 -2.04 9.48
C ASP A 335 5.50 -1.88 8.21
N GLY A 336 5.79 -0.64 7.82
CA GLY A 336 6.80 -0.35 6.80
C GLY A 336 8.20 -0.80 7.23
N ILE A 337 8.51 -0.73 8.53
CA ILE A 337 9.76 -1.27 9.10
C ILE A 337 9.48 -1.97 10.44
N TYR A 338 9.99 -3.21 10.57
CA TYR A 338 9.90 -3.99 11.80
C TYR A 338 11.28 -4.57 12.17
N VAL A 339 11.78 -4.25 13.37
CA VAL A 339 13.06 -4.76 13.88
C VAL A 339 12.86 -6.09 14.58
N PHE A 340 13.53 -7.14 14.10
CA PHE A 340 13.49 -8.47 14.70
C PHE A 340 14.18 -8.50 16.06
N ARG A 341 13.57 -9.23 16.98
CA ARG A 341 14.00 -9.31 18.37
C ARG A 341 13.83 -10.73 18.93
N PRO A 342 14.65 -11.15 19.89
CA PRO A 342 14.46 -12.43 20.55
C PRO A 342 13.13 -12.49 21.31
N ASP A 343 12.64 -13.71 21.51
CA ASP A 343 11.46 -14.04 22.32
C ASP A 343 10.14 -13.41 21.80
N GLU A 344 10.11 -12.87 20.58
CA GLU A 344 8.88 -12.48 19.92
C GLU A 344 8.22 -13.73 19.33
N THR A 345 6.96 -13.96 19.67
CA THR A 345 6.20 -15.15 19.25
C THR A 345 4.99 -14.82 18.39
N THR A 346 4.61 -13.56 18.35
CA THR A 346 3.49 -13.07 17.56
C THR A 346 3.97 -12.03 16.54
N LEU A 347 3.69 -12.28 15.28
CA LEU A 347 3.98 -11.33 14.22
C LEU A 347 3.28 -10.01 14.55
N ASN A 348 4.05 -8.91 14.50
CA ASN A 348 3.58 -7.56 14.83
C ASN A 348 3.06 -7.37 16.27
N GLY A 349 3.23 -8.34 17.16
CA GLY A 349 2.70 -8.28 18.53
C GLY A 349 3.45 -7.33 19.46
N GLY A 350 4.73 -7.06 19.17
CA GLY A 350 5.58 -6.20 20.01
C GLY A 350 5.80 -6.74 21.42
N ALA A 351 5.62 -8.05 21.64
CA ALA A 351 5.77 -8.71 22.92
C ALA A 351 7.23 -9.07 23.24
N GLY A 352 8.08 -9.20 22.23
CA GLY A 352 9.49 -9.52 22.38
C GLY A 352 10.31 -8.37 22.98
N ASP A 353 11.48 -8.69 23.49
CA ASP A 353 12.37 -7.72 24.14
C ASP A 353 13.19 -6.93 23.10
N LEU A 354 12.70 -5.76 22.73
CA LEU A 354 13.38 -4.86 21.80
C LEU A 354 14.79 -4.45 22.29
N THR A 355 15.04 -4.46 23.61
CA THR A 355 16.36 -4.13 24.17
C THR A 355 17.44 -5.18 23.84
N ARG A 356 17.04 -6.32 23.30
CA ARG A 356 17.91 -7.43 22.87
C ARG A 356 17.94 -7.62 21.34
N SER A 357 17.39 -6.67 20.57
CA SER A 357 17.28 -6.75 19.11
C SER A 357 18.58 -6.39 18.35
N TYR A 358 19.70 -6.99 18.81
CA TYR A 358 21.01 -6.89 18.16
C TYR A 358 21.75 -8.23 18.28
N TYR A 359 22.65 -8.51 17.33
CA TYR A 359 23.29 -9.80 17.17
C TYR A 359 24.82 -9.66 17.01
N GLY A 360 25.57 -10.63 17.51
CA GLY A 360 27.03 -10.66 17.40
C GLY A 360 27.79 -9.76 18.38
N GLY A 361 27.09 -8.98 19.20
CA GLY A 361 27.66 -8.18 20.25
C GLY A 361 27.88 -8.95 21.55
N THR A 362 28.45 -8.31 22.56
CA THR A 362 28.76 -8.97 23.83
C THR A 362 27.47 -9.49 24.51
N GLY A 363 27.38 -10.81 24.66
CA GLY A 363 26.23 -11.48 25.26
C GLY A 363 24.99 -11.57 24.37
N ALA A 364 25.08 -11.12 23.12
CA ALA A 364 24.02 -11.25 22.13
C ALA A 364 24.14 -12.57 21.33
N PRO A 365 23.05 -13.09 20.74
CA PRO A 365 23.13 -14.23 19.84
C PRO A 365 24.03 -13.95 18.63
N GLU A 366 24.71 -14.97 18.12
CA GLU A 366 25.56 -14.90 16.92
C GLU A 366 24.82 -15.37 15.63
N SER A 367 23.51 -15.59 15.74
CA SER A 367 22.68 -16.05 14.62
C SER A 367 21.23 -15.58 14.74
N ILE A 368 20.54 -15.50 13.62
CA ILE A 368 19.09 -15.25 13.50
C ILE A 368 18.57 -15.80 12.15
N GLY A 369 17.31 -16.25 12.14
CA GLY A 369 16.68 -16.81 10.95
C GLY A 369 17.01 -18.29 10.74
N THR A 370 16.43 -18.88 9.69
CA THR A 370 16.60 -20.30 9.35
C THR A 370 16.28 -20.55 7.88
N THR A 371 17.01 -21.51 7.29
CA THR A 371 16.70 -22.03 5.94
C THR A 371 15.67 -23.15 5.94
N ASP A 372 15.25 -23.66 7.11
CA ASP A 372 14.17 -24.62 7.23
C ASP A 372 12.83 -23.94 7.08
N LEU A 373 12.25 -23.99 5.89
CA LEU A 373 11.00 -23.34 5.50
C LEU A 373 9.77 -23.82 6.28
N GLN A 374 9.88 -24.90 7.07
CA GLN A 374 8.80 -25.37 7.97
C GLN A 374 8.78 -24.62 9.31
N LYS A 375 9.83 -23.84 9.59
CA LYS A 375 9.92 -23.03 10.81
C LYS A 375 9.09 -21.77 10.68
N THR A 376 8.47 -21.39 11.80
CA THR A 376 7.62 -20.21 11.92
C THR A 376 8.37 -19.05 12.57
N PHE A 377 7.72 -17.90 12.64
CA PHE A 377 8.22 -16.75 13.38
C PHE A 377 8.56 -17.10 14.85
N ALA A 378 7.70 -17.86 15.52
CA ALA A 378 7.92 -18.32 16.91
C ALA A 378 9.15 -19.23 17.06
N ASP A 379 9.62 -19.87 15.98
CA ASP A 379 10.85 -20.66 15.93
C ASP A 379 12.10 -19.81 15.61
N GLY A 380 11.94 -18.49 15.48
CA GLY A 380 13.03 -17.54 15.17
C GLY A 380 13.29 -17.34 13.68
N ALA A 381 12.38 -17.76 12.78
CA ALA A 381 12.49 -17.50 11.35
C ALA A 381 12.37 -15.99 11.06
N LEU A 382 13.12 -15.52 10.07
CA LEU A 382 12.90 -14.21 9.46
C LEU A 382 11.69 -14.34 8.51
N VAL A 383 10.58 -13.68 8.86
CA VAL A 383 9.32 -13.82 8.12
C VAL A 383 8.88 -12.50 7.50
N TYR A 384 8.20 -12.60 6.37
CA TYR A 384 7.44 -11.51 5.78
C TYR A 384 6.22 -11.16 6.64
N GLU A 385 5.49 -10.12 6.30
CA GLU A 385 4.36 -9.62 7.09
C GLU A 385 3.20 -10.62 7.15
N ASP A 386 3.02 -11.40 6.09
CA ASP A 386 2.03 -12.47 6.02
C ASP A 386 2.41 -13.73 6.84
N GLY A 387 3.60 -13.73 7.47
CA GLY A 387 4.12 -14.86 8.24
C GLY A 387 4.92 -15.87 7.42
N THR A 388 5.03 -15.69 6.11
CA THR A 388 5.84 -16.58 5.24
C THR A 388 7.31 -16.51 5.65
N ASN A 389 7.91 -17.67 5.91
CA ASN A 389 9.34 -17.76 6.20
C ASN A 389 10.16 -17.45 4.95
N SER A 390 11.05 -16.47 5.06
CA SER A 390 11.92 -16.03 3.96
C SER A 390 12.95 -17.07 3.52
N GLY A 391 13.24 -18.06 4.38
CA GLY A 391 14.31 -19.00 4.16
C GLY A 391 15.71 -18.40 4.29
N ILE A 392 15.85 -17.26 4.96
CA ILE A 392 17.14 -16.61 5.21
C ILE A 392 17.65 -16.98 6.60
N ALA A 393 18.90 -17.43 6.68
CA ALA A 393 19.64 -17.59 7.93
C ALA A 393 20.86 -16.68 7.94
N LEU A 394 21.09 -16.00 9.05
CA LEU A 394 22.30 -15.22 9.31
C LEU A 394 23.04 -15.85 10.46
N ASP A 395 24.31 -16.23 10.23
CA ASP A 395 25.16 -16.95 11.17
C ASP A 395 26.55 -16.33 11.28
N ASN A 396 27.34 -16.76 12.26
CA ASN A 396 28.71 -16.29 12.47
C ASN A 396 28.79 -14.76 12.54
N ILE A 397 27.80 -14.16 13.20
CA ILE A 397 27.72 -12.71 13.37
C ILE A 397 28.74 -12.30 14.42
N GLN A 398 29.78 -11.57 14.02
CA GLN A 398 30.92 -11.24 14.89
C GLN A 398 31.45 -9.83 14.62
N ILE A 399 31.72 -9.09 15.70
CA ILE A 399 32.43 -7.82 15.65
C ILE A 399 33.93 -8.12 15.57
N GLN A 400 34.61 -7.53 14.59
CA GLN A 400 36.01 -7.74 14.31
C GLN A 400 36.88 -6.72 15.05
N GLU A 401 38.16 -7.07 15.33
CA GLU A 401 39.12 -6.17 15.99
C GLU A 401 39.35 -4.84 15.25
N ASN A 402 39.15 -4.84 13.94
CA ASN A 402 39.26 -3.62 13.12
C ASN A 402 38.00 -2.71 13.18
N GLY A 403 37.02 -3.04 14.00
CA GLY A 403 35.80 -2.28 14.19
C GLY A 403 34.74 -2.48 13.11
N THR A 404 34.86 -3.48 12.26
CA THR A 404 33.79 -3.94 11.34
C THR A 404 33.00 -5.07 11.96
N LEU A 405 31.85 -5.43 11.35
CA LEU A 405 31.08 -6.61 11.70
C LEU A 405 31.00 -7.54 10.51
N THR A 406 31.24 -8.84 10.71
CA THR A 406 31.08 -9.87 9.68
C THR A 406 29.93 -10.78 10.02
N PHE A 407 29.27 -11.32 9.00
CA PHE A 407 28.21 -12.33 9.11
C PHE A 407 28.17 -13.19 7.87
N SER A 408 27.68 -14.42 8.02
CA SER A 408 27.36 -15.32 6.90
C SER A 408 25.86 -15.27 6.63
N ALA A 409 25.46 -15.16 5.38
CA ALA A 409 24.07 -15.31 4.96
C ALA A 409 23.92 -16.60 4.16
N THR A 410 22.88 -17.36 4.44
CA THR A 410 22.49 -18.59 3.73
C THR A 410 21.03 -18.53 3.35
N PHE A 411 20.68 -18.99 2.14
CA PHE A 411 19.33 -18.94 1.60
C PHE A 411 18.80 -20.35 1.36
N ALA A 412 17.54 -20.58 1.71
CA ALA A 412 16.85 -21.80 1.32
C ALA A 412 16.69 -21.87 -0.19
N ASP A 413 16.77 -23.08 -0.74
CA ASP A 413 16.38 -23.31 -2.12
C ASP A 413 14.84 -23.26 -2.22
N VAL A 414 14.34 -22.24 -2.89
CA VAL A 414 12.90 -22.03 -3.15
C VAL A 414 12.53 -22.31 -4.61
N SER A 415 13.45 -22.88 -5.38
CA SER A 415 13.27 -23.15 -6.82
C SER A 415 12.14 -24.16 -7.12
N GLU A 416 11.80 -25.02 -6.15
CA GLU A 416 10.67 -25.96 -6.28
C GLU A 416 9.30 -25.32 -5.94
N LYS A 417 9.28 -24.12 -5.36
CA LYS A 417 8.02 -23.42 -5.11
C LYS A 417 7.54 -22.74 -6.38
N GLN A 418 6.30 -22.98 -6.73
CA GLN A 418 5.62 -22.16 -7.73
C GLN A 418 5.41 -20.77 -7.13
N LEU A 419 5.95 -19.73 -7.75
CA LEU A 419 5.90 -18.36 -7.27
C LEU A 419 5.28 -17.45 -8.31
N TRP A 420 4.39 -16.57 -7.86
CA TRP A 420 3.87 -15.49 -8.69
C TRP A 420 5.00 -14.52 -9.05
N GLN A 421 5.20 -14.32 -10.34
CA GLN A 421 6.23 -13.43 -10.87
C GLN A 421 5.60 -12.38 -11.79
N THR A 422 6.10 -11.15 -11.71
CA THR A 422 5.73 -10.14 -12.70
C THR A 422 6.25 -10.55 -14.08
N ALA A 423 5.39 -10.51 -15.07
CA ALA A 423 5.77 -10.79 -16.46
C ALA A 423 6.48 -9.56 -17.07
N GLU A 424 7.70 -9.26 -16.60
CA GLU A 424 8.47 -8.06 -16.97
C GLU A 424 8.77 -7.95 -18.47
N HIS A 425 8.78 -9.09 -19.19
CA HIS A 425 8.98 -9.13 -20.62
C HIS A 425 7.74 -8.65 -21.41
N LEU A 426 6.58 -8.52 -20.76
CA LEU A 426 5.33 -8.08 -21.39
C LEU A 426 5.06 -6.62 -21.02
N THR A 427 5.05 -5.76 -22.03
CA THR A 427 4.71 -4.35 -21.85
C THR A 427 3.20 -4.16 -21.93
N LEU A 428 2.59 -3.83 -20.80
CA LEU A 428 1.18 -3.48 -20.71
C LEU A 428 0.94 -2.04 -21.20
N PRO A 429 -0.23 -1.77 -21.80
CA PRO A 429 -0.63 -0.40 -22.10
C PRO A 429 -0.70 0.45 -20.81
N SER A 430 -0.21 1.70 -20.86
CA SER A 430 -0.37 2.66 -19.77
C SER A 430 -1.79 3.24 -19.74
N ASP A 431 -2.25 3.66 -18.57
CA ASP A 431 -3.49 4.40 -18.34
C ASP A 431 -4.79 3.62 -18.69
N LEU A 432 -4.75 2.30 -18.59
CA LEU A 432 -5.89 1.43 -18.82
C LEU A 432 -6.23 0.61 -17.57
N TYR A 433 -7.53 0.35 -17.37
CA TYR A 433 -8.03 -0.60 -16.39
C TYR A 433 -8.11 -2.00 -17.02
N ALA A 434 -7.79 -3.03 -16.26
CA ALA A 434 -8.01 -4.41 -16.66
C ALA A 434 -9.46 -4.80 -16.33
N TYR A 435 -10.27 -5.08 -17.34
CA TYR A 435 -11.68 -5.42 -17.09
C TYR A 435 -11.98 -6.91 -17.13
N ASP A 436 -11.40 -7.65 -18.08
CA ASP A 436 -11.63 -9.08 -18.20
C ASP A 436 -10.47 -9.79 -18.87
N LEU A 437 -10.20 -11.04 -18.47
CA LEU A 437 -9.14 -11.92 -18.97
C LEU A 437 -9.69 -13.33 -19.10
N ILE A 438 -9.65 -13.89 -20.30
CA ILE A 438 -10.12 -15.24 -20.55
C ILE A 438 -9.14 -16.04 -21.40
N ALA A 439 -9.22 -17.37 -21.32
CA ALA A 439 -8.60 -18.29 -22.28
C ALA A 439 -9.66 -18.85 -23.23
N ASP A 440 -9.33 -18.96 -24.52
CA ASP A 440 -10.14 -19.72 -25.45
C ASP A 440 -9.91 -21.25 -25.28
N GLU A 441 -10.67 -22.06 -26.02
CA GLU A 441 -10.55 -23.52 -26.00
C GLU A 441 -9.18 -24.06 -26.43
N ASN A 442 -8.38 -23.25 -27.15
CA ASN A 442 -7.01 -23.56 -27.55
C ASN A 442 -5.98 -23.06 -26.53
N GLY A 443 -6.43 -22.43 -25.43
CA GLY A 443 -5.59 -21.84 -24.41
C GLY A 443 -4.93 -20.53 -24.84
N THR A 444 -5.48 -19.82 -25.84
CA THR A 444 -5.04 -18.48 -26.17
C THR A 444 -5.68 -17.48 -25.21
N LEU A 445 -4.87 -16.63 -24.58
CA LEU A 445 -5.35 -15.62 -23.64
C LEU A 445 -5.77 -14.34 -24.38
N TYR A 446 -6.93 -13.85 -24.01
CA TYR A 446 -7.47 -12.56 -24.48
C TYR A 446 -7.84 -11.71 -23.28
N PHE A 447 -7.60 -10.42 -23.37
CA PHE A 447 -8.10 -9.48 -22.38
C PHE A 447 -8.59 -8.19 -23.03
N ILE A 448 -9.55 -7.57 -22.38
CA ILE A 448 -10.02 -6.24 -22.72
C ILE A 448 -9.55 -5.25 -21.67
N ALA A 449 -8.92 -4.18 -22.13
CA ALA A 449 -8.50 -3.07 -21.29
C ALA A 449 -9.17 -1.79 -21.80
N ALA A 450 -9.70 -1.01 -20.89
CA ALA A 450 -10.47 0.18 -21.22
C ALA A 450 -10.04 1.38 -20.37
N SER A 451 -10.20 2.56 -20.96
CA SER A 451 -10.19 3.85 -20.28
C SER A 451 -11.60 4.44 -20.30
N ASP A 452 -11.80 5.62 -19.74
CA ASP A 452 -13.09 6.32 -19.76
C ASP A 452 -13.64 6.57 -21.17
N THR A 453 -12.80 6.55 -22.20
CA THR A 453 -13.17 6.94 -23.56
C THR A 453 -12.83 5.92 -24.62
N THR A 454 -12.03 4.92 -24.32
CA THR A 454 -11.58 3.90 -25.29
C THR A 454 -11.46 2.53 -24.65
N ALA A 455 -11.67 1.48 -25.45
CA ALA A 455 -11.38 0.11 -25.05
C ALA A 455 -10.64 -0.60 -26.18
N THR A 456 -9.70 -1.47 -25.85
CA THR A 456 -8.91 -2.24 -26.82
C THR A 456 -8.86 -3.70 -26.39
N LEU A 457 -9.05 -4.59 -27.36
CA LEU A 457 -8.91 -6.03 -27.18
C LEU A 457 -7.48 -6.45 -27.50
N TYR A 458 -6.89 -7.20 -26.58
CA TYR A 458 -5.55 -7.73 -26.69
C TYR A 458 -5.56 -9.26 -26.71
N GLN A 459 -4.62 -9.82 -27.44
CA GLN A 459 -4.26 -11.23 -27.41
C GLN A 459 -2.88 -11.36 -26.77
N MET A 460 -2.74 -12.33 -25.89
CA MET A 460 -1.46 -12.63 -25.21
C MET A 460 -0.85 -13.89 -25.82
N GLU A 461 0.26 -13.73 -26.51
CA GLU A 461 1.18 -14.77 -26.93
C GLU A 461 2.28 -14.95 -25.87
N GLU A 462 3.11 -16.01 -25.97
CA GLU A 462 4.07 -16.36 -24.90
C GLU A 462 4.98 -15.20 -24.47
N ASP A 463 5.41 -14.35 -25.43
CA ASP A 463 6.36 -13.28 -25.21
C ASP A 463 5.84 -11.89 -25.61
N GLN A 464 4.59 -11.76 -25.98
CA GLN A 464 4.04 -10.49 -26.51
C GLN A 464 2.57 -10.29 -26.15
N ILE A 465 2.23 -9.05 -25.87
CA ILE A 465 0.86 -8.58 -25.83
C ILE A 465 0.60 -7.79 -27.12
N LYS A 466 -0.38 -8.24 -27.89
CA LYS A 466 -0.72 -7.65 -29.18
C LYS A 466 -2.14 -7.12 -29.15
N ALA A 467 -2.31 -5.84 -29.46
CA ALA A 467 -3.63 -5.32 -29.76
C ALA A 467 -4.15 -5.96 -31.05
N ILE A 468 -5.28 -6.64 -30.97
CA ILE A 468 -5.94 -7.29 -32.11
C ILE A 468 -7.13 -6.49 -32.63
N SER A 469 -7.64 -5.54 -31.86
CA SER A 469 -8.66 -4.61 -32.31
C SER A 469 -8.12 -3.20 -32.50
N THR A 470 -8.79 -2.40 -33.32
CA THR A 470 -8.68 -0.94 -33.20
C THR A 470 -9.34 -0.49 -31.91
N PRO A 471 -8.88 0.62 -31.30
CA PRO A 471 -9.54 1.15 -30.11
C PRO A 471 -11.02 1.41 -30.38
N PHE A 472 -11.89 0.89 -29.55
CA PHE A 472 -13.31 1.25 -29.56
C PHE A 472 -13.44 2.70 -29.09
N SER A 473 -14.17 3.50 -29.83
CA SER A 473 -14.44 4.90 -29.48
C SER A 473 -15.74 5.00 -28.72
N GLY A 474 -15.66 5.41 -27.46
CA GLY A 474 -16.78 5.52 -26.54
C GLY A 474 -16.52 4.76 -25.23
N SER A 475 -17.35 4.98 -24.24
CA SER A 475 -17.28 4.29 -22.94
C SER A 475 -17.80 2.85 -23.06
N MET A 476 -17.04 1.91 -22.55
CA MET A 476 -17.48 0.54 -22.26
C MET A 476 -17.50 0.34 -20.73
N ASN A 477 -18.66 0.46 -20.13
CA ASN A 477 -18.79 0.25 -18.70
C ASN A 477 -18.92 -1.24 -18.38
N ASN A 478 -18.08 -1.74 -17.47
CA ASN A 478 -18.03 -3.13 -17.04
C ASN A 478 -18.02 -4.14 -18.19
N PRO A 479 -17.10 -4.04 -19.16
CA PRO A 479 -17.03 -4.97 -20.28
C PRO A 479 -16.71 -6.38 -19.78
N LYS A 480 -17.40 -7.37 -20.36
CA LYS A 480 -17.22 -8.80 -20.14
C LYS A 480 -16.96 -9.48 -21.47
N LEU A 481 -15.98 -10.37 -21.50
CA LEU A 481 -15.43 -10.96 -22.72
C LEU A 481 -15.73 -12.47 -22.80
N VAL A 482 -16.12 -12.96 -23.98
CA VAL A 482 -16.13 -14.38 -24.29
C VAL A 482 -15.60 -14.63 -25.69
N ILE A 483 -15.04 -15.83 -25.91
CA ILE A 483 -14.68 -16.32 -27.26
C ILE A 483 -15.67 -17.40 -27.66
N CYS A 484 -16.43 -17.16 -28.72
CA CYS A 484 -17.38 -18.13 -29.24
C CYS A 484 -17.01 -18.43 -30.70
N ASN A 485 -16.73 -19.72 -31.02
CA ASN A 485 -16.26 -20.15 -32.34
C ASN A 485 -15.01 -19.36 -32.81
N GLY A 486 -14.08 -19.05 -31.92
CA GLY A 486 -12.85 -18.29 -32.21
C GLY A 486 -13.07 -16.78 -32.44
N ILE A 487 -14.29 -16.28 -32.25
CA ILE A 487 -14.63 -14.87 -32.41
C ILE A 487 -14.81 -14.23 -31.02
N PRO A 488 -14.10 -13.12 -30.73
CA PRO A 488 -14.30 -12.37 -29.50
C PRO A 488 -15.63 -11.59 -29.48
N TYR A 489 -16.37 -11.75 -28.41
CA TYR A 489 -17.59 -10.97 -28.12
C TYR A 489 -17.43 -10.25 -26.78
N VAL A 490 -17.89 -9.00 -26.73
CA VAL A 490 -17.87 -8.15 -25.53
C VAL A 490 -19.28 -7.69 -25.20
N LEU A 491 -19.69 -7.96 -23.97
CA LEU A 491 -20.93 -7.45 -23.39
C LEU A 491 -20.58 -6.27 -22.49
N TYR A 492 -21.19 -5.11 -22.68
CA TYR A 492 -20.91 -3.90 -21.92
C TYR A 492 -22.13 -2.97 -21.82
N GLN A 493 -22.08 -2.00 -20.92
CA GLN A 493 -23.04 -0.88 -20.89
C GLN A 493 -22.45 0.31 -21.62
N ASP A 494 -23.24 0.92 -22.49
CA ASP A 494 -22.85 2.16 -23.16
C ASP A 494 -23.05 3.40 -22.26
N GLU A 495 -22.75 4.60 -22.79
CA GLU A 495 -22.90 5.87 -22.08
C GLU A 495 -24.34 6.16 -21.61
N GLN A 496 -25.33 5.51 -22.20
CA GLN A 496 -26.74 5.60 -21.84
C GLN A 496 -27.18 4.46 -20.88
N TYR A 497 -26.25 3.62 -20.42
CA TYR A 497 -26.50 2.41 -19.61
C TYR A 497 -27.36 1.36 -20.31
N LEU A 498 -27.39 1.36 -21.65
CA LEU A 498 -27.97 0.28 -22.43
C LEU A 498 -26.97 -0.86 -22.57
N LEU A 499 -27.45 -2.08 -22.44
CA LEU A 499 -26.64 -3.28 -22.61
C LEU A 499 -26.37 -3.50 -24.11
N ARG A 500 -25.11 -3.70 -24.47
CA ARG A 500 -24.68 -3.98 -25.83
C ARG A 500 -23.83 -5.24 -25.89
N LEU A 501 -24.09 -6.08 -26.86
CA LEU A 501 -23.23 -7.18 -27.28
C LEU A 501 -22.59 -6.80 -28.63
N CYS A 502 -21.24 -6.76 -28.64
CA CYS A 502 -20.47 -6.50 -29.86
C CYS A 502 -19.51 -7.66 -30.15
N LYS A 503 -19.22 -7.93 -31.42
CA LYS A 503 -18.16 -8.84 -31.85
C LYS A 503 -17.06 -8.07 -32.56
N TRP A 504 -15.83 -8.57 -32.43
CA TRP A 504 -14.70 -8.11 -33.23
C TRP A 504 -14.68 -8.88 -34.58
N ASN A 505 -14.75 -8.19 -35.69
CA ASN A 505 -14.65 -8.77 -37.03
C ASN A 505 -13.24 -8.55 -37.59
N ASN A 506 -12.45 -9.62 -37.70
CA ASN A 506 -11.08 -9.57 -38.22
C ASN A 506 -11.04 -9.19 -39.73
N ASP A 507 -12.03 -9.58 -40.51
CA ASP A 507 -12.04 -9.32 -41.95
C ASP A 507 -12.26 -7.83 -42.26
N THR A 508 -13.13 -7.18 -41.49
CA THR A 508 -13.46 -5.76 -41.66
C THR A 508 -12.61 -4.87 -40.74
N SER A 509 -11.88 -5.46 -39.79
CA SER A 509 -11.13 -4.76 -38.70
C SER A 509 -12.01 -3.76 -37.98
N ALA A 510 -13.23 -4.16 -37.63
CA ALA A 510 -14.23 -3.32 -37.00
C ALA A 510 -15.03 -4.05 -35.92
N TRP A 511 -15.52 -3.29 -34.96
CA TRP A 511 -16.51 -3.73 -33.98
C TRP A 511 -17.89 -3.71 -34.58
N GLU A 512 -18.62 -4.81 -34.51
CA GLU A 512 -19.97 -4.99 -34.97
C GLU A 512 -20.94 -5.20 -33.82
N THR A 513 -21.99 -4.37 -33.73
CA THR A 513 -23.01 -4.53 -32.69
C THR A 513 -23.96 -5.65 -33.07
N CYS A 514 -24.06 -6.69 -32.25
CA CYS A 514 -24.95 -7.83 -32.39
C CYS A 514 -26.29 -7.62 -31.69
N TYR A 515 -26.28 -6.89 -30.56
CA TYR A 515 -27.48 -6.66 -29.77
C TYR A 515 -27.40 -5.32 -29.01
N THR A 516 -28.56 -4.72 -28.82
CA THR A 516 -28.75 -3.56 -27.97
C THR A 516 -30.05 -3.75 -27.19
N SER A 517 -29.98 -3.63 -25.84
CA SER A 517 -31.19 -3.72 -25.01
C SER A 517 -32.13 -2.53 -25.22
N SER A 518 -33.41 -2.75 -25.02
CA SER A 518 -34.42 -1.67 -25.05
C SER A 518 -34.53 -0.93 -23.71
N GLU A 519 -33.96 -1.50 -22.64
CA GLU A 519 -34.01 -0.98 -21.27
C GLU A 519 -32.62 -0.82 -20.70
N LEU A 520 -32.51 0.05 -19.69
CA LEU A 520 -31.27 0.27 -18.96
C LEU A 520 -30.89 -0.98 -18.17
N SER A 521 -29.59 -1.25 -18.05
CA SER A 521 -29.03 -2.33 -17.23
C SER A 521 -28.12 -1.75 -16.15
N GLN A 522 -28.03 -2.44 -14.99
CA GLN A 522 -27.11 -2.07 -13.91
C GLN A 522 -25.98 -3.08 -13.73
N TYR A 523 -26.27 -4.35 -13.82
CA TYR A 523 -25.32 -5.46 -13.68
C TYR A 523 -25.45 -6.40 -14.88
N GLN A 524 -24.34 -6.96 -15.32
CA GLN A 524 -24.32 -7.94 -16.41
C GLN A 524 -23.16 -8.92 -16.26
N ASP A 525 -23.33 -10.09 -16.90
CA ASP A 525 -22.26 -11.05 -17.12
C ASP A 525 -22.58 -11.94 -18.33
N ILE A 526 -21.56 -12.63 -18.88
CA ILE A 526 -21.65 -13.37 -20.15
C ILE A 526 -20.87 -14.68 -20.08
N THR A 527 -21.39 -15.70 -20.75
CA THR A 527 -20.74 -17.01 -20.91
C THR A 527 -21.05 -17.62 -22.27
N THR A 528 -20.38 -18.71 -22.62
CA THR A 528 -20.64 -19.46 -23.85
C THR A 528 -20.54 -20.96 -23.63
N ASP A 529 -21.29 -21.73 -24.42
CA ASP A 529 -21.14 -23.18 -24.54
C ASP A 529 -20.28 -23.60 -25.75
N GLY A 530 -19.61 -22.61 -26.39
CA GLY A 530 -18.84 -22.79 -27.60
C GLY A 530 -19.65 -22.58 -28.89
N GLU A 531 -20.98 -22.74 -28.86
CA GLU A 531 -21.87 -22.53 -30.03
C GLU A 531 -22.75 -21.29 -29.87
N ARG A 532 -23.21 -21.02 -28.67
CA ARG A 532 -24.13 -19.92 -28.30
C ARG A 532 -23.52 -19.06 -27.21
N ILE A 533 -24.01 -17.86 -27.11
CA ILE A 533 -23.63 -16.90 -26.09
C ILE A 533 -24.83 -16.68 -25.17
N TYR A 534 -24.61 -16.87 -23.87
CA TYR A 534 -25.60 -16.64 -22.82
C TYR A 534 -25.17 -15.46 -21.99
N PHE A 535 -26.10 -14.58 -21.69
CA PHE A 535 -25.82 -13.44 -20.84
C PHE A 535 -26.98 -13.18 -19.88
N THR A 536 -26.59 -12.66 -18.71
CA THR A 536 -27.51 -12.24 -17.68
C THR A 536 -27.38 -10.75 -17.46
N SER A 537 -28.48 -10.11 -17.10
CA SER A 537 -28.51 -8.69 -16.76
C SER A 537 -29.59 -8.38 -15.73
N THR A 538 -29.54 -7.18 -15.18
CA THR A 538 -30.64 -6.66 -14.34
C THR A 538 -31.21 -5.40 -14.95
N THR A 539 -32.43 -5.03 -14.53
CA THR A 539 -32.96 -3.70 -14.84
C THR A 539 -32.06 -2.59 -14.28
N GLY A 540 -31.99 -1.44 -14.98
CA GLY A 540 -31.11 -0.32 -14.61
C GLY A 540 -31.54 0.48 -13.38
N THR A 541 -32.73 0.21 -12.82
CA THR A 541 -33.28 0.90 -11.67
C THR A 541 -33.69 -0.08 -10.59
N TYR A 542 -33.51 0.33 -9.33
CA TYR A 542 -33.94 -0.46 -8.19
C TYR A 542 -35.48 -0.58 -8.15
N PRO A 543 -36.06 -1.78 -7.87
CA PRO A 543 -35.37 -3.05 -7.64
C PRO A 543 -34.75 -3.62 -8.91
N TYR A 544 -33.59 -4.29 -8.76
CA TYR A 544 -32.81 -4.85 -9.88
C TYR A 544 -33.35 -6.22 -10.29
N VAL A 545 -34.25 -6.25 -11.23
CA VAL A 545 -34.91 -7.49 -11.68
C VAL A 545 -33.99 -8.29 -12.58
N LEU A 546 -33.71 -9.54 -12.20
CA LEU A 546 -32.82 -10.46 -12.91
C LEU A 546 -33.48 -11.05 -14.16
N GLN A 547 -32.75 -11.08 -15.26
CA GLN A 547 -33.14 -11.68 -16.54
C GLN A 547 -31.96 -12.38 -17.21
N ALA A 548 -32.28 -13.30 -18.13
CA ALA A 548 -31.29 -14.04 -18.90
C ALA A 548 -31.73 -14.18 -20.36
N ASP A 549 -30.75 -14.06 -21.27
CA ASP A 549 -30.93 -14.10 -22.73
C ASP A 549 -29.86 -14.99 -23.38
N CYS A 550 -30.16 -15.47 -24.59
CA CYS A 550 -29.29 -16.28 -25.44
C CYS A 550 -29.14 -15.61 -26.80
N TYR A 551 -27.92 -15.36 -27.24
CA TYR A 551 -27.62 -14.95 -28.61
C TYR A 551 -27.07 -16.15 -29.37
N ASP A 552 -27.66 -16.42 -30.56
CA ASP A 552 -27.20 -17.45 -31.46
C ASP A 552 -26.40 -16.79 -32.61
N PRO A 553 -25.07 -16.98 -32.68
CA PRO A 553 -24.24 -16.40 -33.73
C PRO A 553 -24.56 -16.86 -35.13
N LYS A 554 -25.22 -18.03 -35.31
CA LYS A 554 -25.57 -18.59 -36.62
C LYS A 554 -26.80 -17.89 -37.22
N THR A 555 -27.74 -17.51 -36.36
CA THR A 555 -29.00 -16.85 -36.79
C THR A 555 -28.99 -15.36 -36.54
N GLU A 556 -28.01 -14.87 -35.79
CA GLU A 556 -27.89 -13.48 -35.31
C GLU A 556 -29.11 -12.99 -34.52
N GLN A 557 -29.78 -13.91 -33.81
CA GLN A 557 -31.00 -13.63 -33.06
C GLN A 557 -30.76 -13.76 -31.55
N VAL A 558 -31.36 -12.86 -30.79
CA VAL A 558 -31.46 -12.98 -29.33
C VAL A 558 -32.81 -13.58 -28.94
N THR A 559 -32.78 -14.56 -28.05
CA THR A 559 -33.96 -15.21 -27.49
C THR A 559 -33.92 -15.05 -25.96
N SER A 560 -35.00 -14.53 -25.38
CA SER A 560 -35.09 -14.48 -23.90
C SER A 560 -35.28 -15.87 -23.34
N LEU A 561 -34.44 -16.23 -22.36
CA LEU A 561 -34.53 -17.46 -21.60
C LEU A 561 -35.40 -17.29 -20.36
N GLY A 562 -35.55 -16.08 -19.85
CA GLY A 562 -36.38 -15.77 -18.69
C GLY A 562 -36.27 -14.32 -18.21
N THR A 563 -37.41 -13.81 -17.77
CA THR A 563 -37.51 -12.50 -17.11
C THR A 563 -38.06 -12.68 -15.71
N ASN A 564 -37.74 -11.78 -14.78
CA ASN A 564 -38.13 -11.85 -13.37
C ASN A 564 -37.61 -13.11 -12.64
N LEU A 565 -36.42 -13.58 -12.99
CA LEU A 565 -35.77 -14.71 -12.31
C LEU A 565 -35.49 -14.41 -10.83
N SER A 566 -35.24 -13.17 -10.50
CA SER A 566 -35.27 -12.61 -9.14
C SER A 566 -35.81 -11.19 -9.20
N SER A 567 -36.61 -10.81 -8.19
CA SER A 567 -37.18 -9.46 -8.12
C SER A 567 -36.19 -8.38 -7.67
N ASN A 568 -35.03 -8.75 -7.15
CA ASN A 568 -33.98 -7.80 -6.74
C ASN A 568 -32.64 -8.51 -6.55
N ALA A 569 -31.81 -8.59 -7.57
CA ALA A 569 -30.51 -9.26 -7.61
C ALA A 569 -29.39 -8.30 -7.99
N CYS A 570 -28.19 -8.57 -7.49
CA CYS A 570 -26.99 -7.84 -7.89
C CYS A 570 -25.74 -8.73 -7.78
N ASN A 571 -24.61 -8.23 -8.32
CA ASN A 571 -23.29 -8.86 -8.24
C ASN A 571 -23.39 -10.36 -8.59
N MET A 572 -23.84 -10.62 -9.81
CA MET A 572 -24.07 -11.95 -10.34
C MET A 572 -23.06 -12.31 -11.42
N GLU A 573 -22.84 -13.59 -11.60
CA GLU A 573 -22.12 -14.21 -12.71
C GLU A 573 -22.91 -15.38 -13.30
N ILE A 574 -22.59 -15.75 -14.56
CA ILE A 574 -23.28 -16.79 -15.32
C ILE A 574 -22.30 -17.84 -15.85
N ALA A 575 -22.67 -19.10 -15.75
CA ALA A 575 -21.94 -20.23 -16.32
C ALA A 575 -22.86 -21.13 -17.15
N ALA A 576 -22.31 -21.71 -18.21
CA ALA A 576 -22.99 -22.68 -19.06
C ALA A 576 -22.28 -24.03 -19.00
N ILE A 577 -23.04 -25.11 -18.80
CA ILE A 577 -22.52 -26.47 -18.73
C ILE A 577 -23.55 -27.49 -19.20
N ASN A 578 -23.19 -28.37 -20.14
CA ASN A 578 -24.01 -29.50 -20.57
C ASN A 578 -25.49 -29.09 -20.94
N GLY A 579 -25.63 -27.92 -21.60
CA GLY A 579 -26.95 -27.40 -21.98
C GLY A 579 -27.75 -26.76 -20.85
N LYS A 580 -27.19 -26.66 -19.65
CA LYS A 580 -27.76 -25.96 -18.50
C LYS A 580 -27.08 -24.59 -18.32
N ILE A 581 -27.82 -23.65 -17.75
CA ILE A 581 -27.31 -22.31 -17.41
C ILE A 581 -27.46 -22.11 -15.90
N ILE A 582 -26.41 -21.67 -15.26
CA ILE A 582 -26.38 -21.40 -13.83
C ILE A 582 -26.02 -19.91 -13.65
N ILE A 583 -26.87 -19.18 -12.92
CA ILE A 583 -26.62 -17.80 -12.52
C ILE A 583 -26.44 -17.78 -11.00
N GLY A 584 -25.23 -17.45 -10.54
CA GLY A 584 -24.97 -17.13 -9.13
C GLY A 584 -25.27 -15.64 -8.90
N TYR A 585 -26.00 -15.31 -7.84
CA TYR A 585 -26.34 -13.93 -7.55
C TYR A 585 -26.57 -13.65 -6.05
N ARG A 586 -26.43 -12.41 -5.69
CA ARG A 586 -26.78 -11.89 -4.37
C ARG A 586 -28.23 -11.44 -4.37
N ASP A 587 -29.05 -12.04 -3.51
CA ASP A 587 -30.49 -11.70 -3.39
C ASP A 587 -30.71 -10.60 -2.35
N LEU A 588 -31.04 -9.41 -2.81
CA LEU A 588 -31.31 -8.25 -1.96
C LEU A 588 -32.69 -8.30 -1.29
N THR A 589 -33.57 -9.21 -1.68
CA THR A 589 -34.90 -9.41 -1.04
C THR A 589 -34.81 -10.26 0.24
N ALA A 590 -33.73 -11.04 0.36
CA ALA A 590 -33.51 -12.01 1.40
C ALA A 590 -32.22 -11.75 2.21
N ASN A 591 -32.04 -10.55 2.70
CA ASN A 591 -30.88 -10.16 3.53
C ASN A 591 -29.52 -10.33 2.84
N SER A 592 -29.47 -10.14 1.53
CA SER A 592 -28.24 -10.22 0.73
C SER A 592 -27.59 -11.62 0.73
N ILE A 593 -28.35 -12.68 0.76
CA ILE A 593 -27.84 -14.06 0.75
C ILE A 593 -27.41 -14.50 -0.66
N PRO A 594 -26.47 -15.48 -0.76
CA PRO A 594 -26.10 -16.09 -2.02
C PRO A 594 -27.18 -17.05 -2.50
N LYS A 595 -27.54 -16.95 -3.78
CA LYS A 595 -28.48 -17.83 -4.47
C LYS A 595 -27.94 -18.27 -5.82
N ILE A 596 -28.49 -19.35 -6.34
CA ILE A 596 -28.35 -19.76 -7.74
C ILE A 596 -29.71 -19.91 -8.40
N ALA A 597 -29.81 -19.42 -9.66
CA ALA A 597 -30.89 -19.78 -10.58
C ALA A 597 -30.32 -20.75 -11.62
N VAL A 598 -31.01 -21.89 -11.82
CA VAL A 598 -30.60 -22.95 -12.73
C VAL A 598 -31.67 -23.15 -13.81
N PHE A 599 -31.24 -23.03 -15.07
CA PHE A 599 -32.04 -23.38 -16.25
C PHE A 599 -31.66 -24.76 -16.74
N ASP A 600 -32.64 -25.68 -16.81
CA ASP A 600 -32.42 -27.07 -17.22
C ASP A 600 -32.58 -27.31 -18.74
N GLY A 601 -32.81 -26.26 -19.50
CA GLY A 601 -33.13 -26.27 -20.93
C GLY A 601 -34.63 -25.97 -21.20
N GLU A 602 -35.48 -26.04 -20.21
CA GLU A 602 -36.91 -25.75 -20.31
C GLU A 602 -37.41 -24.83 -19.20
N ASN A 603 -36.98 -25.08 -17.96
CA ASN A 603 -37.47 -24.39 -16.77
C ASN A 603 -36.36 -23.83 -15.91
N TRP A 604 -36.70 -22.77 -15.18
CA TRP A 604 -35.83 -22.20 -14.14
C TRP A 604 -36.20 -22.74 -12.76
N SER A 605 -35.18 -23.02 -11.96
CA SER A 605 -35.30 -23.27 -10.52
C SER A 605 -34.39 -22.33 -9.76
N ASP A 606 -34.78 -21.90 -8.55
CA ASP A 606 -34.07 -20.98 -7.69
C ASP A 606 -33.76 -21.63 -6.34
N THR A 607 -32.51 -21.51 -5.87
CA THR A 607 -32.04 -22.15 -4.64
C THR A 607 -31.14 -21.22 -3.82
N ALA A 608 -31.48 -21.03 -2.55
CA ALA A 608 -30.60 -20.35 -1.59
C ALA A 608 -29.48 -21.31 -1.15
N LEU A 609 -28.25 -20.81 -1.15
CA LEU A 609 -27.06 -21.57 -0.76
C LEU A 609 -26.81 -21.52 0.75
N SER A 610 -27.11 -20.39 1.37
CA SER A 610 -27.01 -20.20 2.82
C SER A 610 -27.97 -19.11 3.31
N ASP A 611 -28.05 -18.92 4.61
CA ASP A 611 -28.75 -17.81 5.28
C ASP A 611 -27.78 -16.64 5.64
N GLN A 612 -26.49 -16.79 5.35
CA GLN A 612 -25.47 -15.78 5.60
C GLN A 612 -25.40 -14.78 4.44
N SER A 613 -25.24 -13.52 4.76
CA SER A 613 -25.06 -12.47 3.73
C SER A 613 -23.77 -12.65 2.94
N CYS A 614 -23.75 -12.16 1.71
CA CYS A 614 -22.55 -12.09 0.87
C CYS A 614 -22.45 -10.72 0.17
N GLY A 615 -21.28 -10.41 -0.40
CA GLY A 615 -21.05 -9.24 -1.24
C GLY A 615 -21.30 -9.48 -2.73
N ALA A 616 -20.88 -10.64 -3.22
CA ALA A 616 -21.03 -11.08 -4.61
C ALA A 616 -21.12 -12.61 -4.68
N VAL A 617 -21.48 -13.15 -5.83
CA VAL A 617 -21.47 -14.59 -6.09
C VAL A 617 -20.84 -14.85 -7.46
N SER A 618 -19.62 -15.38 -7.44
CA SER A 618 -18.93 -15.82 -8.65
C SER A 618 -19.25 -17.26 -8.99
N VAL A 619 -19.31 -17.59 -10.29
CA VAL A 619 -19.53 -18.96 -10.77
C VAL A 619 -18.52 -19.33 -11.85
N LEU A 620 -18.07 -20.60 -11.82
CA LEU A 620 -17.09 -21.13 -12.77
C LEU A 620 -17.48 -22.54 -13.17
N ALA A 621 -17.68 -22.77 -14.49
CA ALA A 621 -17.94 -24.11 -15.01
C ALA A 621 -16.69 -25.01 -14.93
N ASP A 622 -16.90 -26.28 -14.54
CA ASP A 622 -15.94 -27.38 -14.55
C ASP A 622 -16.51 -28.51 -15.43
N GLU A 623 -15.75 -29.57 -15.69
CA GLU A 623 -16.19 -30.69 -16.52
C GLU A 623 -17.50 -31.34 -16.03
N ASP A 624 -17.66 -31.49 -14.72
CA ASP A 624 -18.75 -32.21 -14.09
C ASP A 624 -19.82 -31.30 -13.45
N GLY A 625 -19.55 -30.00 -13.29
CA GLY A 625 -20.47 -29.13 -12.56
C GLY A 625 -20.04 -27.67 -12.55
N VAL A 626 -20.53 -26.93 -11.58
CA VAL A 626 -20.25 -25.50 -11.43
C VAL A 626 -19.77 -25.17 -10.02
N TRP A 627 -18.62 -24.56 -9.92
CA TRP A 627 -18.11 -23.95 -8.70
C TRP A 627 -18.84 -22.63 -8.43
N ILE A 628 -19.20 -22.40 -7.18
CA ILE A 628 -19.93 -21.19 -6.76
C ILE A 628 -19.20 -20.63 -5.55
N ALA A 629 -18.73 -19.40 -5.68
CA ALA A 629 -17.88 -18.72 -4.71
C ALA A 629 -18.54 -17.42 -4.22
N PRO A 630 -19.30 -17.46 -3.11
CA PRO A 630 -19.78 -16.23 -2.48
C PRO A 630 -18.62 -15.46 -1.84
N SER A 631 -18.48 -14.16 -2.16
CA SER A 631 -17.48 -13.25 -1.61
C SER A 631 -18.06 -12.46 -0.43
N GLY A 632 -17.27 -12.26 0.62
CA GLY A 632 -17.69 -11.57 1.84
C GLY A 632 -18.65 -12.41 2.69
N GLY A 633 -18.61 -12.21 3.99
CA GLY A 633 -19.40 -13.02 4.94
C GLY A 633 -18.82 -14.40 5.20
N LYS A 634 -19.56 -15.24 5.93
CA LYS A 634 -19.12 -16.58 6.41
C LYS A 634 -19.61 -17.71 5.53
N ASN A 635 -19.63 -17.52 4.23
CA ASN A 635 -20.10 -18.52 3.29
C ASN A 635 -18.98 -19.49 2.89
N PRO A 636 -19.26 -20.81 2.77
CA PRO A 636 -18.36 -21.76 2.12
C PRO A 636 -18.34 -21.54 0.60
N ILE A 637 -17.39 -22.17 -0.06
CA ILE A 637 -17.42 -22.40 -1.52
C ILE A 637 -18.30 -23.61 -1.77
N TYR A 638 -19.09 -23.60 -2.85
CA TYR A 638 -19.98 -24.67 -3.22
C TYR A 638 -19.63 -25.26 -4.58
N PHE A 639 -19.94 -26.53 -4.76
CA PHE A 639 -19.92 -27.20 -6.05
C PHE A 639 -21.33 -27.75 -6.35
N TRP A 640 -21.89 -27.32 -7.45
CA TRP A 640 -23.18 -27.79 -7.94
C TRP A 640 -22.98 -28.85 -9.03
N GLU A 641 -23.57 -30.04 -8.87
CA GLU A 641 -23.55 -31.14 -9.83
C GLU A 641 -24.92 -31.74 -9.91
N ASP A 642 -25.59 -31.64 -11.05
CA ASP A 642 -26.91 -32.21 -11.35
C ASP A 642 -27.97 -32.04 -10.24
N GLY A 643 -28.03 -30.85 -9.64
CA GLY A 643 -28.97 -30.53 -8.57
C GLY A 643 -28.44 -30.86 -7.15
N THR A 644 -27.29 -31.49 -7.03
CA THR A 644 -26.63 -31.73 -5.74
C THR A 644 -25.66 -30.54 -5.45
N ILE A 645 -25.68 -30.04 -4.21
CA ILE A 645 -24.76 -28.98 -3.77
C ILE A 645 -23.84 -29.53 -2.70
N ILE A 646 -22.54 -29.48 -2.98
CA ILE A 646 -21.46 -29.87 -2.05
C ILE A 646 -20.81 -28.61 -1.51
N SER A 647 -20.59 -28.52 -0.20
CA SER A 647 -19.92 -27.38 0.42
C SER A 647 -18.48 -27.67 0.81
N TYR A 648 -17.64 -26.66 0.64
CA TYR A 648 -16.22 -26.64 0.99
C TYR A 648 -15.97 -25.44 1.91
N PRO A 649 -15.95 -25.63 3.24
CA PRO A 649 -15.83 -24.53 4.18
C PRO A 649 -14.45 -23.85 4.06
N LEU A 650 -14.44 -22.54 4.19
CA LEU A 650 -13.21 -21.78 4.35
C LEU A 650 -12.71 -21.92 5.80
N SER A 651 -11.39 -21.81 6.02
CA SER A 651 -10.83 -21.74 7.37
C SER A 651 -11.29 -20.45 8.08
N GLU A 652 -11.31 -20.44 9.42
CA GLU A 652 -11.68 -19.24 10.17
C GLU A 652 -10.81 -18.04 9.79
N SER A 653 -9.50 -18.25 9.58
CA SER A 653 -8.58 -17.20 9.17
C SER A 653 -8.85 -16.63 7.78
N LEU A 654 -9.38 -17.43 6.85
CA LEU A 654 -9.79 -16.97 5.52
C LEU A 654 -11.14 -16.24 5.55
N VAL A 655 -12.10 -16.78 6.30
CA VAL A 655 -13.45 -16.21 6.41
C VAL A 655 -13.42 -14.77 6.95
N ASP A 656 -12.61 -14.53 7.97
CA ASP A 656 -12.60 -13.23 8.66
C ASP A 656 -11.94 -12.11 7.83
N ARG A 657 -11.16 -12.46 6.80
CA ARG A 657 -10.43 -11.49 5.99
C ARG A 657 -10.83 -11.44 4.51
N ALA A 658 -11.50 -12.45 3.97
CA ALA A 658 -11.85 -12.51 2.55
C ALA A 658 -12.90 -11.45 2.19
N PHE A 659 -12.47 -10.44 1.43
CA PHE A 659 -13.33 -9.39 0.89
C PHE A 659 -13.89 -9.79 -0.47
N GLN A 660 -13.02 -10.24 -1.39
CA GLN A 660 -13.39 -10.77 -2.70
C GLN A 660 -12.80 -12.17 -2.87
N ILE A 661 -13.53 -13.05 -3.52
CA ILE A 661 -13.10 -14.41 -3.87
C ILE A 661 -13.32 -14.61 -5.36
N ILE A 662 -12.26 -14.97 -6.08
CA ILE A 662 -12.28 -15.22 -7.53
C ILE A 662 -11.92 -16.68 -7.76
N PRO A 663 -12.84 -17.51 -8.27
CA PRO A 663 -12.54 -18.89 -8.60
C PRO A 663 -11.74 -18.99 -9.89
N VAL A 664 -10.77 -19.92 -9.94
CA VAL A 664 -10.04 -20.25 -11.15
C VAL A 664 -9.77 -21.76 -11.20
N LEU A 665 -9.84 -22.32 -12.40
CA LEU A 665 -9.60 -23.75 -12.66
C LEU A 665 -8.37 -23.90 -13.56
N SER A 666 -7.44 -24.74 -13.17
CA SER A 666 -6.28 -25.12 -13.99
C SER A 666 -6.04 -26.60 -13.90
N ASN A 667 -6.04 -27.30 -15.05
CA ASN A 667 -5.81 -28.76 -15.13
C ASN A 667 -6.65 -29.59 -14.15
N GLY A 668 -7.96 -29.30 -14.01
CA GLY A 668 -8.85 -29.98 -13.09
C GLY A 668 -8.57 -29.68 -11.60
N THR A 669 -7.62 -28.81 -11.30
CA THR A 669 -7.36 -28.31 -9.96
C THR A 669 -8.07 -26.98 -9.76
N PHE A 670 -8.85 -26.91 -8.67
CA PHE A 670 -9.60 -25.72 -8.34
C PHE A 670 -8.86 -24.84 -7.34
N TYR A 671 -8.83 -23.56 -7.64
CA TYR A 671 -8.21 -22.54 -6.82
C TYR A 671 -9.21 -21.41 -6.54
N ILE A 672 -8.97 -20.69 -5.47
CA ILE A 672 -9.60 -19.38 -5.21
C ILE A 672 -8.50 -18.33 -5.01
N ALA A 673 -8.61 -17.21 -5.70
CA ALA A 673 -7.85 -16.03 -5.34
C ALA A 673 -8.66 -15.19 -4.36
N VAL A 674 -8.03 -14.81 -3.25
CA VAL A 674 -8.66 -14.12 -2.12
C VAL A 674 -8.02 -12.74 -1.98
N ASP A 675 -8.81 -11.70 -2.20
CA ASP A 675 -8.45 -10.33 -1.86
C ASP A 675 -8.85 -10.06 -0.41
N ALA A 676 -7.87 -9.78 0.43
CA ALA A 676 -8.03 -9.58 1.86
C ALA A 676 -7.71 -8.12 2.23
N GLN A 677 -8.55 -7.54 3.09
CA GLN A 677 -8.39 -6.14 3.49
C GLN A 677 -7.52 -5.95 4.74
N ASN A 678 -7.26 -7.01 5.50
CA ASN A 678 -6.49 -6.86 6.74
C ASN A 678 -5.77 -8.18 7.10
N PRO A 679 -4.46 -8.33 6.80
CA PRO A 679 -3.66 -7.40 6.00
C PRO A 679 -4.13 -7.27 4.55
N GLU A 680 -3.72 -6.18 3.88
CA GLU A 680 -4.02 -5.95 2.46
C GLU A 680 -3.14 -6.85 1.60
N VAL A 681 -3.65 -8.05 1.29
CA VAL A 681 -2.95 -9.05 0.49
C VAL A 681 -3.90 -9.72 -0.50
N PHE A 682 -3.38 -10.04 -1.66
CA PHE A 682 -4.08 -10.83 -2.67
C PHE A 682 -3.34 -12.16 -2.84
N GLU A 683 -4.00 -13.27 -2.51
CA GLU A 683 -3.40 -14.60 -2.38
C GLU A 683 -4.19 -15.67 -3.13
N LEU A 684 -3.51 -16.72 -3.57
CA LEU A 684 -4.12 -17.88 -4.22
C LEU A 684 -4.12 -19.09 -3.30
N TYR A 685 -5.26 -19.75 -3.17
CA TYR A 685 -5.44 -20.97 -2.40
C TYR A 685 -5.90 -22.12 -3.27
N GLN A 686 -5.28 -23.28 -3.12
CA GLN A 686 -5.65 -24.52 -3.77
C GLN A 686 -6.60 -25.34 -2.90
N LEU A 687 -7.63 -25.90 -3.50
CA LEU A 687 -8.53 -26.82 -2.82
C LEU A 687 -7.94 -28.23 -2.75
N GLN A 688 -7.81 -28.76 -1.56
CA GLN A 688 -7.56 -30.18 -1.29
C GLN A 688 -8.92 -30.91 -1.20
N LYS A 689 -9.44 -31.42 -2.33
CA LYS A 689 -10.80 -31.97 -2.45
C LYS A 689 -11.09 -33.10 -1.43
N GLN A 690 -10.09 -33.92 -1.06
CA GLN A 690 -10.28 -35.06 -0.15
C GLN A 690 -10.47 -34.63 1.30
N THR A 691 -9.69 -33.69 1.76
CA THR A 691 -9.72 -33.14 3.13
C THR A 691 -10.68 -31.97 3.26
N LYS A 692 -11.12 -31.39 2.14
CA LYS A 692 -11.90 -30.15 2.05
C LYS A 692 -11.19 -28.95 2.72
N THR A 693 -9.87 -28.90 2.58
CA THR A 693 -9.01 -27.83 3.12
C THR A 693 -8.43 -26.98 2.01
N TRP A 694 -8.01 -25.77 2.37
CA TRP A 694 -7.42 -24.79 1.47
C TRP A 694 -5.94 -24.61 1.83
N GLU A 695 -5.07 -24.69 0.84
CA GLU A 695 -3.63 -24.51 0.99
C GLU A 695 -3.16 -23.30 0.19
N LEU A 696 -2.40 -22.41 0.84
CA LEU A 696 -1.80 -21.26 0.18
C LEU A 696 -0.80 -21.72 -0.89
N THR A 697 -0.93 -21.17 -2.09
CA THR A 697 -0.12 -21.55 -3.25
C THR A 697 0.85 -20.43 -3.62
N GLY A 698 2.14 -20.70 -3.40
CA GLY A 698 3.18 -19.73 -3.74
C GLY A 698 3.31 -18.57 -2.75
N ASN A 699 3.74 -17.44 -3.26
CA ASN A 699 3.74 -16.14 -2.58
C ASN A 699 2.43 -15.39 -2.87
N SER A 700 2.24 -14.25 -2.23
CA SER A 700 1.11 -13.35 -2.55
C SER A 700 1.17 -12.87 -4.00
N ILE A 701 0.01 -12.80 -4.65
CA ILE A 701 -0.13 -12.17 -5.98
C ILE A 701 0.20 -10.69 -5.88
N ALA A 702 -0.35 -10.02 -4.87
CA ALA A 702 -0.06 -8.64 -4.53
C ALA A 702 -0.07 -8.45 -3.00
N GLN A 703 0.71 -7.49 -2.52
CA GLN A 703 0.78 -7.08 -1.11
C GLN A 703 0.30 -5.62 -0.99
N GLU A 704 -0.84 -5.35 -1.59
CA GLU A 704 -1.49 -4.05 -1.63
C GLU A 704 -2.99 -4.23 -1.92
N LEU A 705 -3.79 -3.18 -1.73
CA LEU A 705 -5.18 -3.17 -2.17
C LEU A 705 -5.27 -3.27 -3.69
N VAL A 706 -6.10 -4.19 -4.15
CA VAL A 706 -6.38 -4.42 -5.56
C VAL A 706 -7.76 -3.84 -5.89
N ASN A 707 -7.80 -2.89 -6.83
CA ASN A 707 -9.06 -2.27 -7.24
C ASN A 707 -9.90 -3.19 -8.14
N GLN A 708 -9.20 -3.93 -9.00
CA GLN A 708 -9.82 -4.86 -9.93
C GLN A 708 -8.81 -5.95 -10.28
N SER A 709 -9.29 -7.18 -10.38
CA SER A 709 -8.45 -8.33 -10.73
C SER A 709 -9.23 -9.36 -11.52
N VAL A 710 -8.56 -10.02 -12.44
CA VAL A 710 -9.08 -11.12 -13.23
C VAL A 710 -8.00 -12.20 -13.38
N LEU A 711 -8.44 -13.45 -13.33
CA LEU A 711 -7.56 -14.60 -13.42
C LEU A 711 -7.97 -15.51 -14.58
N ALA A 712 -6.98 -16.07 -15.25
CA ALA A 712 -7.17 -17.11 -16.26
C ALA A 712 -6.07 -18.16 -16.16
N ALA A 713 -6.37 -19.37 -16.63
CA ALA A 713 -5.40 -20.47 -16.72
C ALA A 713 -5.09 -20.80 -18.20
N LYS A 714 -3.82 -21.07 -18.48
CA LYS A 714 -3.34 -21.51 -19.80
C LYS A 714 -2.18 -22.47 -19.64
N ASN A 715 -2.30 -23.69 -20.21
CA ASN A 715 -1.19 -24.67 -20.25
C ASN A 715 -0.49 -24.84 -18.90
N GLU A 716 -1.25 -25.15 -17.85
CA GLU A 716 -0.77 -25.31 -16.47
C GLU A 716 -0.29 -24.04 -15.76
N LYS A 717 -0.20 -22.93 -16.47
CA LYS A 717 0.14 -21.62 -15.89
C LYS A 717 -1.13 -20.85 -15.52
N LEU A 718 -1.06 -20.14 -14.42
CA LEU A 718 -2.06 -19.18 -14.01
C LEU A 718 -1.57 -17.77 -14.33
N TYR A 719 -2.49 -16.95 -14.77
CA TYR A 719 -2.25 -15.54 -15.09
C TYR A 719 -3.23 -14.70 -14.30
N CYS A 720 -2.70 -13.65 -13.69
CA CYS A 720 -3.49 -12.65 -12.98
C CYS A 720 -3.18 -11.27 -13.57
N LEU A 721 -4.22 -10.61 -14.05
CA LEU A 721 -4.17 -9.22 -14.47
C LEU A 721 -4.91 -8.40 -13.41
N TYR A 722 -4.25 -7.43 -12.78
CA TYR A 722 -4.88 -6.62 -11.76
C TYR A 722 -4.47 -5.14 -11.84
N THR A 723 -5.35 -4.29 -11.31
CA THR A 723 -5.11 -2.85 -11.16
C THR A 723 -4.90 -2.55 -9.67
N SER A 724 -3.77 -1.96 -9.33
CA SER A 724 -3.43 -1.56 -7.95
C SER A 724 -4.21 -0.32 -7.49
N SER A 725 -4.11 0.01 -6.23
CA SER A 725 -4.74 1.20 -5.64
C SER A 725 -4.26 2.51 -6.26
N ASP A 726 -3.03 2.57 -6.77
CA ASP A 726 -2.47 3.72 -7.49
C ASP A 726 -2.72 3.71 -9.00
N GLN A 727 -3.69 2.91 -9.45
CA GLN A 727 -4.18 2.81 -10.83
C GLN A 727 -3.18 2.20 -11.83
N LYS A 728 -2.17 1.49 -11.38
CA LYS A 728 -1.26 0.75 -12.27
C LYS A 728 -1.78 -0.64 -12.56
N VAL A 729 -1.58 -1.09 -13.80
CA VAL A 729 -1.98 -2.44 -14.24
C VAL A 729 -0.76 -3.35 -14.18
N PHE A 730 -0.93 -4.51 -13.56
CA PHE A 730 0.10 -5.54 -13.43
C PHE A 730 -0.37 -6.87 -14.02
N LEU A 731 0.55 -7.57 -14.66
CA LEU A 731 0.37 -8.96 -15.07
C LEU A 731 1.33 -9.84 -14.29
N LYS A 732 0.79 -10.80 -13.57
CA LYS A 732 1.54 -11.82 -12.83
C LYS A 732 1.29 -13.21 -13.42
N THR A 733 2.27 -14.08 -13.31
CA THR A 733 2.17 -15.49 -13.73
C THR A 733 2.65 -16.41 -12.62
N LEU A 734 2.00 -17.58 -12.47
CA LEU A 734 2.37 -18.65 -11.56
C LEU A 734 2.66 -19.92 -12.35
#